data_fce8726fe52f131f2c708d6e0d10f1e9
#
_entry.id   fce8726fe52f131f2c708d6e0d10f1e9
#
_cell.length_a   1.000
_cell.length_b   1.000
_cell.length_c   1.000
_cell.angle_alpha   90.00
_cell.angle_beta   90.00
_cell.angle_gamma   90.00
#
_symmetry.space_group_name_H-M   'P 1'
#
loop_
_entity.id
_entity.type
_entity.pdbx_description
1 polymer ?
#
loop_
_entity_poly.entity_id
_entity_poly.type
_entity_poly.pdbx_seq_one_letter_code
_entity_poly.pdbx_strand_id
1 'polypeptide(L)'
;MTDHAHETSAVHDHDTPHGHFGWDDLARIGVPGLIIGCIVAFVGGPAPAVAFAAAVGAAATRRHGWRVRAQIAAITALVVYFTIRMMPSTDVADIAAPPAESRSLLSWLVGLPIAGSIAILFTPRQAVRTLRGLTLAIMFATIGVAIPLLRVPMDRGFHFNQDVVWMARFGIHYHLAVDGVSLWLVLLTVLVTPIATYASFGSIETRFKDWCFALLLLEGGLLGAFLALDIFLFYVFWELMLVPMYVMIGVWGGKDRVRAAMKFFIYTFFGSMLMLAAILYLAYAYGEVTNGPASFDFFELQRLVLPRHVQTWLWAAFTLSFVIKVPMFPVHTWLPDAHTEAPTAGSVILAAVMLKLGTYGYLRFSMGLFPEASAEWAANLAGVAVIGGILYGALCAWKQDDFKRLVAYSSVAHLGYVMLGLFAATSASLEGAVLQMVNHGITTGALFLLVGVIYDRRHTRLLAEFGGLAKPMPVYATLFMIATVASIGLPGTNGFVGEFMVITGTFVSTHLGHFNGVQAVGATIGVILGAVYMLSCVQKVFFGPITKPENKRLADINGRELVAVVPLILMIFVVGLFPNIFLSQIKGATSRIRDEYSNRLELHPPDPAGHYYDGPIKLLSRRPDAPALAGVAAAPVVNVEAH
;
A
#
# COMPACT_ATOMS: atom_id res chain seq x y z
N MET A 1 -48.22 -70.32 3.29
CA MET A 1 -48.04 -70.23 1.84
C MET A 1 -47.45 -68.87 1.57
N THR A 2 -46.27 -68.98 1.34
CA THR A 2 -45.10 -68.70 0.49
C THR A 2 -44.49 -67.38 0.85
N ASP A 3 -43.38 -67.36 1.54
CA ASP A 3 -41.98 -67.32 1.12
C ASP A 3 -41.68 -66.38 -0.03
N HIS A 4 -40.87 -65.33 0.27
CA HIS A 4 -39.75 -64.90 -0.54
C HIS A 4 -38.89 -63.88 0.28
N ALA A 5 -37.87 -64.36 0.82
CA ALA A 5 -36.45 -64.28 0.42
C ALA A 5 -35.83 -62.90 0.48
N HIS A 6 -34.97 -62.74 1.46
CA HIS A 6 -33.97 -61.67 1.64
C HIS A 6 -32.95 -61.65 0.49
N GLU A 7 -32.70 -60.47 -0.05
CA GLU A 7 -31.44 -60.17 -0.67
C GLU A 7 -30.78 -58.97 0.04
N THR A 8 -29.73 -59.29 0.81
CA THR A 8 -28.83 -58.35 1.40
C THR A 8 -27.80 -57.95 0.34
N SER A 9 -27.90 -56.71 -0.16
CA SER A 9 -26.82 -56.09 -0.92
C SER A 9 -25.81 -55.43 0.03
N ALA A 10 -24.64 -56.03 0.08
CA ALA A 10 -23.49 -55.49 0.78
C ALA A 10 -23.04 -54.12 0.19
N VAL A 11 -23.17 -53.07 0.97
CA VAL A 11 -22.54 -51.80 0.68
C VAL A 11 -21.07 -51.92 1.05
N HIS A 12 -20.19 -51.96 0.06
CA HIS A 12 -18.75 -51.80 0.26
C HIS A 12 -18.44 -50.41 0.79
N ASP A 13 -18.15 -50.33 2.08
CA ASP A 13 -17.52 -49.20 2.73
C ASP A 13 -16.08 -49.08 2.21
N HIS A 14 -15.86 -48.16 1.29
CA HIS A 14 -14.51 -47.65 0.99
C HIS A 14 -14.11 -46.65 2.04
N ASP A 15 -13.62 -47.13 3.19
CA ASP A 15 -12.86 -46.39 4.16
C ASP A 15 -11.56 -45.89 3.53
N THR A 16 -11.58 -44.70 2.97
CA THR A 16 -10.35 -43.93 2.78
C THR A 16 -9.98 -43.29 4.12
N PRO A 17 -8.76 -43.47 4.62
CA PRO A 17 -8.34 -42.90 5.88
C PRO A 17 -8.25 -41.37 5.73
N HIS A 18 -9.30 -40.68 6.10
CA HIS A 18 -9.26 -39.24 6.35
C HIS A 18 -8.43 -39.00 7.61
N GLY A 19 -7.13 -38.86 7.45
CA GLY A 19 -6.26 -38.41 8.52
C GLY A 19 -6.77 -37.06 9.06
N HIS A 20 -7.36 -37.12 10.26
CA HIS A 20 -7.76 -35.90 10.99
C HIS A 20 -6.49 -35.11 11.33
N PHE A 21 -6.33 -33.95 10.70
CA PHE A 21 -5.35 -32.96 11.10
C PHE A 21 -5.87 -32.32 12.38
N GLY A 22 -5.32 -32.68 13.52
CA GLY A 22 -5.72 -32.18 14.83
C GLY A 22 -4.85 -30.99 15.27
N TRP A 23 -5.24 -30.37 16.39
CA TRP A 23 -4.43 -29.37 17.05
C TRP A 23 -3.01 -29.84 17.36
N ASP A 24 -2.84 -31.15 17.59
CA ASP A 24 -1.53 -31.80 17.80
C ASP A 24 -0.64 -31.72 16.57
N ASP A 25 -1.20 -31.72 15.35
CA ASP A 25 -0.43 -31.60 14.12
C ASP A 25 -0.03 -30.15 13.85
N LEU A 26 -0.90 -29.18 14.19
CA LEU A 26 -0.59 -27.74 14.19
C LEU A 26 0.45 -27.40 15.27
N ALA A 27 0.30 -27.95 16.48
CA ALA A 27 1.25 -27.76 17.58
C ALA A 27 2.62 -28.44 17.28
N ARG A 28 2.63 -29.57 16.56
CA ARG A 28 3.87 -30.29 16.22
C ARG A 28 4.63 -29.72 15.04
N ILE A 29 3.96 -29.06 14.09
CA ILE A 29 4.58 -28.59 12.83
C ILE A 29 4.50 -27.07 12.68
N GLY A 30 3.40 -26.43 13.10
CA GLY A 30 3.13 -25.03 12.80
C GLY A 30 3.85 -24.06 13.73
N VAL A 31 3.55 -24.10 15.01
CA VAL A 31 4.04 -23.08 15.97
C VAL A 31 5.52 -23.31 16.35
N PRO A 32 5.98 -24.52 16.71
CA PRO A 32 7.40 -24.72 16.99
C PRO A 32 8.27 -24.54 15.75
N GLY A 33 7.81 -24.97 14.58
CA GLY A 33 8.53 -24.79 13.32
C GLY A 33 8.67 -23.31 12.94
N LEU A 34 7.62 -22.49 13.15
CA LEU A 34 7.64 -21.05 12.96
C LEU A 34 8.60 -20.37 13.93
N ILE A 35 8.51 -20.71 15.22
CA ILE A 35 9.37 -20.13 16.27
C ILE A 35 10.84 -20.53 16.06
N ILE A 36 11.10 -21.80 15.79
CA ILE A 36 12.46 -22.29 15.53
C ILE A 36 13.01 -21.67 14.24
N GLY A 37 12.19 -21.55 13.19
CA GLY A 37 12.59 -20.91 11.95
C GLY A 37 12.89 -19.42 12.12
N CYS A 38 12.11 -18.69 12.93
CA CYS A 38 12.40 -17.32 13.30
C CYS A 38 13.71 -17.19 14.08
N ILE A 39 13.95 -18.07 15.04
CA ILE A 39 15.20 -18.10 15.83
C ILE A 39 16.39 -18.45 14.94
N VAL A 40 16.26 -19.44 14.06
CA VAL A 40 17.33 -19.86 13.13
C VAL A 40 17.63 -18.79 12.09
N ALA A 41 16.59 -18.07 11.59
CA ALA A 41 16.77 -16.94 10.68
C ALA A 41 17.46 -15.76 11.37
N PHE A 42 17.16 -15.53 12.64
CA PHE A 42 17.74 -14.44 13.42
C PHE A 42 19.22 -14.70 13.79
N VAL A 43 19.59 -15.97 14.02
CA VAL A 43 20.94 -16.35 14.49
C VAL A 43 21.84 -16.81 13.34
N GLY A 44 21.30 -17.37 12.28
CA GLY A 44 22.04 -18.11 11.25
C GLY A 44 22.21 -17.43 9.88
N GLY A 45 21.67 -16.24 9.67
CA GLY A 45 21.78 -15.53 8.39
C GLY A 45 20.80 -16.03 7.28
N PRO A 46 21.01 -15.63 6.01
CA PRO A 46 20.03 -15.81 4.93
C PRO A 46 19.78 -17.25 4.48
N ALA A 47 20.79 -18.11 4.53
CA ALA A 47 20.66 -19.50 4.06
C ALA A 47 19.63 -20.35 4.85
N PRO A 48 19.57 -20.27 6.20
CA PRO A 48 18.54 -20.91 7.00
C PRO A 48 17.13 -20.35 6.77
N ALA A 49 16.99 -19.06 6.51
CA ALA A 49 15.70 -18.45 6.18
C ALA A 49 15.12 -18.99 4.87
N VAL A 50 15.97 -19.26 3.88
CA VAL A 50 15.63 -19.93 2.60
C VAL A 50 15.13 -21.35 2.86
N ALA A 51 15.87 -22.13 3.64
CA ALA A 51 15.52 -23.51 3.95
C ALA A 51 14.20 -23.59 4.73
N PHE A 52 13.96 -22.64 5.65
CA PHE A 52 12.71 -22.57 6.41
C PHE A 52 11.51 -22.19 5.53
N ALA A 53 11.62 -21.16 4.68
CA ALA A 53 10.57 -20.76 3.77
C ALA A 53 10.22 -21.91 2.79
N ALA A 54 11.22 -22.65 2.30
CA ALA A 54 11.01 -23.83 1.47
C ALA A 54 10.31 -24.96 2.23
N ALA A 55 10.65 -25.18 3.51
CA ALA A 55 10.02 -26.19 4.35
C ALA A 55 8.56 -25.85 4.68
N VAL A 56 8.24 -24.56 4.97
CA VAL A 56 6.87 -24.08 5.18
C VAL A 56 6.04 -24.22 3.90
N GLY A 57 6.60 -23.85 2.75
CA GLY A 57 5.95 -24.01 1.45
C GLY A 57 5.67 -25.48 1.13
N ALA A 58 6.62 -26.37 1.40
CA ALA A 58 6.47 -27.82 1.18
C ALA A 58 5.44 -28.44 2.15
N ALA A 59 5.40 -28.02 3.42
CA ALA A 59 4.45 -28.50 4.41
C ALA A 59 3.01 -28.06 4.08
N ALA A 60 2.82 -26.78 3.74
CA ALA A 60 1.52 -26.22 3.37
C ALA A 60 0.92 -26.86 2.11
N THR A 61 1.75 -27.47 1.25
CA THR A 61 1.33 -27.98 -0.06
C THR A 61 1.21 -29.50 -0.14
N ARG A 62 1.42 -30.23 0.94
CA ARG A 62 1.37 -31.72 0.95
C ARG A 62 0.09 -32.31 0.33
N ARG A 63 -1.04 -31.62 0.45
CA ARG A 63 -2.36 -32.05 -0.09
C ARG A 63 -2.62 -31.58 -1.52
N HIS A 64 -1.72 -30.79 -2.13
CA HIS A 64 -1.92 -30.20 -3.44
C HIS A 64 -1.09 -30.89 -4.51
N GLY A 65 -1.58 -30.87 -5.77
CA GLY A 65 -0.89 -31.46 -6.91
C GLY A 65 0.49 -30.83 -7.15
N TRP A 66 1.37 -31.56 -7.86
CA TRP A 66 2.77 -31.16 -8.10
C TRP A 66 2.92 -29.76 -8.72
N ARG A 67 1.98 -29.34 -9.58
CA ARG A 67 1.99 -28.00 -10.22
C ARG A 67 1.88 -26.87 -9.20
N VAL A 68 0.99 -27.00 -8.22
CA VAL A 68 0.81 -26.00 -7.15
C VAL A 68 2.04 -25.96 -6.25
N ARG A 69 2.62 -27.12 -5.92
CA ARG A 69 3.88 -27.20 -5.15
C ARG A 69 5.02 -26.51 -5.88
N ALA A 70 5.15 -26.74 -7.20
CA ALA A 70 6.16 -26.10 -8.03
C ALA A 70 5.97 -24.56 -8.10
N GLN A 71 4.74 -24.07 -8.23
CA GLN A 71 4.44 -22.64 -8.22
C GLN A 71 4.80 -21.99 -6.89
N ILE A 72 4.41 -22.60 -5.76
CA ILE A 72 4.73 -22.08 -4.42
C ILE A 72 6.23 -22.15 -4.16
N ALA A 73 6.91 -23.22 -4.56
CA ALA A 73 8.36 -23.31 -4.45
C ALA A 73 9.06 -22.24 -5.28
N ALA A 74 8.61 -21.97 -6.50
CA ALA A 74 9.14 -20.91 -7.36
C ALA A 74 8.93 -19.52 -6.75
N ILE A 75 7.73 -19.23 -6.23
CA ILE A 75 7.42 -17.96 -5.56
C ILE A 75 8.28 -17.79 -4.31
N THR A 76 8.39 -18.86 -3.49
CA THR A 76 9.22 -18.83 -2.29
C THR A 76 10.68 -18.60 -2.64
N ALA A 77 11.22 -19.30 -3.65
CA ALA A 77 12.58 -19.12 -4.12
C ALA A 77 12.81 -17.69 -4.66
N LEU A 78 11.83 -17.13 -5.37
CA LEU A 78 11.90 -15.76 -5.88
C LEU A 78 11.94 -14.73 -4.75
N VAL A 79 11.02 -14.81 -3.76
CA VAL A 79 10.99 -13.92 -2.59
C VAL A 79 12.31 -14.02 -1.83
N VAL A 80 12.80 -15.22 -1.60
CA VAL A 80 14.07 -15.45 -0.91
C VAL A 80 15.25 -14.92 -1.70
N TYR A 81 15.32 -15.15 -3.02
CA TYR A 81 16.36 -14.61 -3.88
C TYR A 81 16.41 -13.09 -3.81
N PHE A 82 15.24 -12.41 -3.90
CA PHE A 82 15.17 -10.96 -3.76
C PHE A 82 15.59 -10.51 -2.36
N THR A 83 15.14 -11.20 -1.31
CA THR A 83 15.54 -10.89 0.07
C THR A 83 17.07 -10.93 0.25
N ILE A 84 17.71 -12.00 -0.26
CA ILE A 84 19.19 -12.15 -0.19
C ILE A 84 19.90 -11.07 -1.02
N ARG A 85 19.37 -10.78 -2.23
CA ARG A 85 19.97 -9.82 -3.14
C ARG A 85 19.89 -8.38 -2.63
N MET A 86 18.93 -8.10 -1.75
CA MET A 86 18.73 -6.78 -1.13
C MET A 86 19.44 -6.63 0.23
N MET A 87 19.98 -7.71 0.79
CA MET A 87 20.84 -7.57 1.98
C MET A 87 22.09 -6.79 1.60
N PRO A 88 22.45 -5.73 2.36
CA PRO A 88 23.68 -5.02 2.12
C PRO A 88 24.84 -6.01 2.22
N SER A 89 25.66 -6.09 1.17
CA SER A 89 26.90 -6.85 1.23
C SER A 89 27.80 -6.24 2.30
N THR A 90 28.30 -7.05 3.20
CA THR A 90 29.27 -6.61 4.23
C THR A 90 30.62 -6.24 3.61
N ASP A 91 30.85 -6.57 2.34
CA ASP A 91 32.05 -6.24 1.60
C ASP A 91 31.85 -4.95 0.77
N VAL A 92 32.34 -3.85 1.31
CA VAL A 92 32.35 -2.51 0.70
C VAL A 92 33.29 -2.44 -0.54
N ALA A 93 34.04 -3.50 -0.84
CA ALA A 93 35.10 -3.49 -1.84
C ALA A 93 34.70 -3.80 -3.29
N ASP A 94 33.50 -4.36 -3.53
CA ASP A 94 33.03 -4.77 -4.87
C ASP A 94 31.74 -4.08 -5.32
N ILE A 95 31.58 -2.79 -5.05
CA ILE A 95 30.54 -2.02 -5.72
C ILE A 95 31.05 -1.71 -7.13
N ALA A 96 30.81 -2.63 -8.05
CA ALA A 96 30.86 -2.31 -9.47
C ALA A 96 30.04 -1.04 -9.69
N ALA A 97 30.55 -0.10 -10.51
CA ALA A 97 29.86 1.14 -10.84
C ALA A 97 28.37 0.88 -11.08
N PRO A 98 27.46 1.69 -10.53
CA PRO A 98 26.04 1.48 -10.68
C PRO A 98 25.73 1.30 -12.18
N PRO A 99 24.90 0.31 -12.57
CA PRO A 99 24.55 0.12 -13.97
C PRO A 99 24.02 1.43 -14.53
N ALA A 100 24.48 1.81 -15.71
CA ALA A 100 24.04 3.05 -16.37
C ALA A 100 22.53 3.13 -16.32
N GLU A 101 21.97 4.16 -15.68
CA GLU A 101 20.54 4.35 -15.54
C GLU A 101 19.89 4.44 -16.92
N SER A 102 19.01 3.51 -17.25
CA SER A 102 18.27 3.57 -18.51
C SER A 102 17.25 4.70 -18.43
N ARG A 103 17.44 5.75 -19.22
CA ARG A 103 16.52 6.91 -19.27
C ARG A 103 15.07 6.55 -19.63
N SER A 104 14.81 5.39 -20.21
CA SER A 104 13.46 4.96 -20.61
C SER A 104 12.79 3.97 -19.65
N LEU A 105 13.47 3.51 -18.60
CA LEU A 105 12.98 2.44 -17.73
C LEU A 105 11.63 2.78 -17.09
N LEU A 106 11.50 3.98 -16.54
CA LEU A 106 10.26 4.41 -15.86
C LEU A 106 9.10 4.57 -16.84
N SER A 107 9.39 5.05 -18.07
CA SER A 107 8.36 5.11 -19.12
C SER A 107 7.85 3.72 -19.52
N TRP A 108 8.73 2.71 -19.59
CA TRP A 108 8.31 1.34 -19.84
C TRP A 108 7.48 0.79 -18.67
N LEU A 109 7.86 1.11 -17.45
CA LEU A 109 7.14 0.67 -16.24
C LEU A 109 5.69 1.17 -16.22
N VAL A 110 5.47 2.44 -16.59
CA VAL A 110 4.14 3.05 -16.68
C VAL A 110 3.43 2.67 -17.98
N GLY A 111 4.15 2.73 -19.09
CA GLY A 111 3.60 2.56 -20.44
C GLY A 111 3.18 1.14 -20.78
N LEU A 112 3.89 0.12 -20.26
CA LEU A 112 3.61 -1.27 -20.57
C LEU A 112 2.20 -1.73 -20.14
N PRO A 113 1.74 -1.50 -18.89
CA PRO A 113 0.37 -1.84 -18.52
C PRO A 113 -0.67 -0.97 -19.25
N ILE A 114 -0.40 0.31 -19.51
CA ILE A 114 -1.32 1.17 -20.27
C ILE A 114 -1.44 0.66 -21.73
N ALA A 115 -0.33 0.40 -22.42
CA ALA A 115 -0.33 -0.18 -23.75
C ALA A 115 -0.98 -1.57 -23.76
N GLY A 116 -0.73 -2.35 -22.72
CA GLY A 116 -1.36 -3.64 -22.51
C GLY A 116 -2.88 -3.54 -22.37
N SER A 117 -3.39 -2.52 -21.66
CA SER A 117 -4.83 -2.28 -21.57
C SER A 117 -5.45 -2.02 -22.95
N ILE A 118 -4.78 -1.24 -23.77
CA ILE A 118 -5.19 -0.98 -25.16
C ILE A 118 -5.16 -2.28 -25.98
N ALA A 119 -4.11 -3.10 -25.87
CA ALA A 119 -4.01 -4.38 -26.57
C ALA A 119 -5.16 -5.35 -26.20
N ILE A 120 -5.62 -5.35 -24.95
CA ILE A 120 -6.80 -6.10 -24.51
C ILE A 120 -8.05 -5.72 -25.33
N LEU A 121 -8.20 -4.46 -25.75
CA LEU A 121 -9.35 -4.01 -26.53
C LEU A 121 -9.43 -4.68 -27.92
N PHE A 122 -8.32 -5.12 -28.47
CA PHE A 122 -8.28 -5.84 -29.74
C PHE A 122 -8.43 -7.36 -29.61
N THR A 123 -8.40 -7.89 -28.37
CA THR A 123 -8.58 -9.32 -28.13
C THR A 123 -10.06 -9.69 -28.15
N PRO A 124 -10.49 -10.78 -28.83
CA PRO A 124 -11.88 -11.21 -28.84
C PRO A 124 -12.42 -11.53 -27.45
N ARG A 125 -13.68 -11.14 -27.15
CA ARG A 125 -14.32 -11.35 -25.83
C ARG A 125 -14.40 -12.83 -25.44
N GLN A 126 -14.55 -13.72 -26.42
CA GLN A 126 -14.69 -15.16 -26.23
C GLN A 126 -13.33 -15.84 -25.88
N ALA A 127 -12.20 -15.20 -26.20
CA ALA A 127 -10.87 -15.75 -25.97
C ALA A 127 -10.40 -15.57 -24.51
N VAL A 128 -11.20 -16.06 -23.53
CA VAL A 128 -10.96 -15.87 -22.09
C VAL A 128 -9.57 -16.39 -21.65
N ARG A 129 -9.11 -17.50 -22.22
CA ARG A 129 -7.75 -18.04 -21.93
C ARG A 129 -6.66 -17.06 -22.38
N THR A 130 -6.81 -16.50 -23.57
CA THR A 130 -5.87 -15.50 -24.12
C THR A 130 -5.89 -14.22 -23.28
N LEU A 131 -7.08 -13.73 -22.91
CA LEU A 131 -7.23 -12.56 -22.05
C LEU A 131 -6.52 -12.76 -20.69
N ARG A 132 -6.71 -13.91 -20.05
CA ARG A 132 -6.03 -14.27 -18.78
C ARG A 132 -4.51 -14.33 -18.96
N GLY A 133 -4.05 -15.03 -19.99
CA GLY A 133 -2.63 -15.20 -20.28
C GLY A 133 -1.94 -13.88 -20.62
N LEU A 134 -2.56 -13.08 -21.49
CA LEU A 134 -2.02 -11.79 -21.92
C LEU A 134 -1.95 -10.79 -20.76
N THR A 135 -3.02 -10.67 -19.95
CA THR A 135 -3.04 -9.77 -18.80
C THR A 135 -1.93 -10.10 -17.80
N LEU A 136 -1.80 -11.39 -17.42
CA LEU A 136 -0.73 -11.80 -16.52
C LEU A 136 0.67 -11.64 -17.15
N ALA A 137 0.82 -11.95 -18.44
CA ALA A 137 2.10 -11.79 -19.11
C ALA A 137 2.57 -10.33 -19.11
N ILE A 138 1.66 -9.37 -19.36
CA ILE A 138 1.96 -7.94 -19.27
C ILE A 138 2.35 -7.55 -17.85
N MET A 139 1.60 -7.97 -16.82
CA MET A 139 1.92 -7.67 -15.42
C MET A 139 3.26 -8.28 -14.99
N PHE A 140 3.56 -9.52 -15.40
CA PHE A 140 4.87 -10.12 -15.14
C PHE A 140 6.00 -9.44 -15.90
N ALA A 141 5.76 -8.96 -17.12
CA ALA A 141 6.72 -8.14 -17.84
C ALA A 141 6.95 -6.79 -17.11
N THR A 142 5.91 -6.18 -16.55
CA THR A 142 6.03 -4.97 -15.72
C THR A 142 6.88 -5.24 -14.47
N ILE A 143 6.70 -6.41 -13.80
CA ILE A 143 7.62 -6.83 -12.72
C ILE A 143 9.05 -6.93 -13.24
N GLY A 144 9.27 -7.55 -14.41
CA GLY A 144 10.59 -7.66 -15.05
C GLY A 144 11.26 -6.30 -15.26
N VAL A 145 10.49 -5.30 -15.70
CA VAL A 145 10.96 -3.92 -15.87
C VAL A 145 11.27 -3.25 -14.53
N ALA A 146 10.59 -3.63 -13.43
CA ALA A 146 10.86 -3.09 -12.11
C ALA A 146 12.11 -3.67 -11.42
N ILE A 147 12.60 -4.85 -11.84
CA ILE A 147 13.77 -5.52 -11.21
C ILE A 147 15.03 -4.62 -11.14
N PRO A 148 15.41 -3.87 -12.19
CA PRO A 148 16.57 -3.00 -12.12
C PRO A 148 16.51 -1.95 -11.00
N LEU A 149 15.31 -1.50 -10.59
CA LEU A 149 15.16 -0.54 -9.50
C LEU A 149 15.72 -1.07 -8.17
N LEU A 150 15.69 -2.40 -7.96
CA LEU A 150 16.21 -3.05 -6.76
C LEU A 150 17.74 -3.09 -6.69
N ARG A 151 18.43 -2.80 -7.80
CA ARG A 151 19.89 -2.87 -7.90
C ARG A 151 20.57 -1.54 -7.62
N VAL A 152 19.80 -0.45 -7.62
CA VAL A 152 20.31 0.89 -7.37
C VAL A 152 20.07 1.23 -5.90
N PRO A 153 21.11 1.52 -5.12
CA PRO A 153 20.94 2.03 -3.77
C PRO A 153 20.19 3.37 -3.82
N MET A 154 19.08 3.47 -3.10
CA MET A 154 18.32 4.71 -2.99
C MET A 154 18.95 5.60 -1.93
N ASP A 155 19.83 6.48 -2.36
CA ASP A 155 20.42 7.51 -1.52
C ASP A 155 19.44 8.68 -1.28
N ARG A 156 19.96 9.87 -1.03
CA ARG A 156 19.16 11.08 -0.85
C ARG A 156 18.57 11.62 -2.17
N GLY A 157 19.06 11.17 -3.33
CA GLY A 157 18.69 11.66 -4.65
C GLY A 157 17.45 11.02 -5.25
N PHE A 158 17.13 11.49 -6.45
CA PHE A 158 16.18 10.85 -7.35
C PHE A 158 16.95 10.11 -8.43
N HIS A 159 16.48 8.91 -8.75
CA HIS A 159 17.12 7.99 -9.70
C HIS A 159 16.24 7.79 -10.93
N PHE A 160 16.86 7.35 -12.04
CA PHE A 160 16.20 7.11 -13.33
C PHE A 160 15.43 8.34 -13.83
N ASN A 161 15.93 9.52 -13.54
CA ASN A 161 15.29 10.79 -13.86
C ASN A 161 15.03 10.93 -15.37
N GLN A 162 13.76 11.13 -15.74
CA GLN A 162 13.27 11.37 -17.09
C GLN A 162 12.51 12.68 -17.12
N ASP A 163 13.09 13.70 -17.71
CA ASP A 163 12.44 14.99 -17.90
C ASP A 163 12.40 15.31 -19.41
N VAL A 164 11.18 15.34 -19.96
CA VAL A 164 10.92 15.64 -21.38
C VAL A 164 9.77 16.63 -21.47
N VAL A 165 9.97 17.71 -22.20
CA VAL A 165 8.90 18.69 -22.45
C VAL A 165 7.74 18.01 -23.16
N TRP A 166 6.56 17.95 -22.51
CA TRP A 166 5.35 17.36 -23.09
C TRP A 166 4.51 18.43 -23.80
N MET A 167 4.14 19.49 -23.08
CA MET A 167 3.35 20.58 -23.63
C MET A 167 4.04 21.93 -23.35
N ALA A 168 4.98 22.31 -24.25
CA ALA A 168 5.84 23.50 -24.09
C ALA A 168 5.05 24.79 -23.82
N ARG A 169 3.89 24.96 -24.49
CA ARG A 169 3.04 26.16 -24.34
C ARG A 169 2.53 26.37 -22.91
N PHE A 170 2.35 25.27 -22.18
CA PHE A 170 1.81 25.29 -20.80
C PHE A 170 2.88 25.06 -19.73
N GLY A 171 4.14 24.79 -20.14
CA GLY A 171 5.21 24.45 -19.21
C GLY A 171 5.02 23.10 -18.50
N ILE A 172 4.35 22.15 -19.17
CA ILE A 172 4.08 20.80 -18.64
C ILE A 172 5.15 19.85 -19.15
N HIS A 173 5.74 19.09 -18.23
CA HIS A 173 6.79 18.13 -18.49
C HIS A 173 6.31 16.69 -18.23
N TYR A 174 6.77 15.77 -19.05
CA TYR A 174 6.76 14.36 -18.71
C TYR A 174 7.99 14.09 -17.84
N HIS A 175 7.84 14.36 -16.53
CA HIS A 175 8.91 14.26 -15.58
C HIS A 175 8.64 13.10 -14.62
N LEU A 176 9.42 12.02 -14.76
CA LEU A 176 9.36 10.83 -13.93
C LEU A 176 10.71 10.62 -13.23
N ALA A 177 10.66 10.26 -11.95
CA ALA A 177 11.81 9.77 -11.21
C ALA A 177 11.39 8.89 -10.04
N VAL A 178 12.33 8.15 -9.47
CA VAL A 178 12.12 7.25 -8.34
C VAL A 178 13.09 7.61 -7.21
N ASP A 179 12.59 7.56 -5.97
CA ASP A 179 13.40 7.65 -4.75
C ASP A 179 13.01 6.54 -3.75
N GLY A 180 13.64 6.50 -2.60
CA GLY A 180 13.39 5.46 -1.60
C GLY A 180 11.95 5.39 -1.07
N VAL A 181 11.15 6.44 -1.20
CA VAL A 181 9.71 6.43 -0.85
C VAL A 181 8.91 5.81 -1.97
N SER A 182 9.04 6.30 -3.19
CA SER A 182 8.28 5.82 -4.35
C SER A 182 8.67 4.41 -4.77
N LEU A 183 9.92 4.00 -4.59
CA LEU A 183 10.41 2.65 -4.88
C LEU A 183 9.51 1.56 -4.28
N TRP A 184 9.27 1.62 -2.97
CA TRP A 184 8.52 0.58 -2.28
C TRP A 184 7.03 0.57 -2.65
N LEU A 185 6.46 1.73 -2.98
CA LEU A 185 5.07 1.84 -3.44
C LEU A 185 4.91 1.31 -4.87
N VAL A 186 5.90 1.55 -5.73
CA VAL A 186 5.99 0.96 -7.07
C VAL A 186 6.12 -0.56 -6.98
N LEU A 187 7.05 -1.07 -6.15
CA LEU A 187 7.24 -2.52 -5.96
C LEU A 187 6.01 -3.20 -5.36
N LEU A 188 5.34 -2.54 -4.41
CA LEU A 188 4.07 -3.03 -3.86
C LEU A 188 2.99 -3.10 -4.95
N THR A 189 2.92 -2.11 -5.83
CA THR A 189 1.95 -2.07 -6.94
C THR A 189 2.18 -3.26 -7.87
N VAL A 190 3.39 -3.43 -8.40
CA VAL A 190 3.69 -4.52 -9.35
C VAL A 190 3.62 -5.91 -8.73
N LEU A 191 3.73 -6.03 -7.40
CA LEU A 191 3.52 -7.28 -6.67
C LEU A 191 2.04 -7.61 -6.49
N VAL A 192 1.23 -6.63 -6.04
CA VAL A 192 -0.16 -6.86 -5.63
C VAL A 192 -1.09 -6.98 -6.82
N THR A 193 -0.87 -6.22 -7.90
CA THR A 193 -1.79 -6.23 -9.06
C THR A 193 -1.91 -7.59 -9.75
N PRO A 194 -0.83 -8.35 -10.06
CA PRO A 194 -0.96 -9.69 -10.63
C PRO A 194 -1.56 -10.70 -9.64
N ILE A 195 -1.28 -10.56 -8.33
CA ILE A 195 -1.88 -11.41 -7.28
C ILE A 195 -3.40 -11.21 -7.26
N ALA A 196 -3.87 -9.96 -7.19
CA ALA A 196 -5.28 -9.62 -7.19
C ALA A 196 -5.97 -10.07 -8.49
N THR A 197 -5.30 -9.89 -9.63
CA THR A 197 -5.77 -10.33 -10.95
C THR A 197 -5.94 -11.84 -11.01
N TYR A 198 -4.92 -12.59 -10.57
CA TYR A 198 -4.96 -14.05 -10.56
C TYR A 198 -6.06 -14.58 -9.63
N ALA A 199 -6.22 -13.99 -8.46
CA ALA A 199 -7.29 -14.33 -7.53
C ALA A 199 -8.68 -14.11 -8.16
N SER A 200 -8.86 -13.06 -8.97
CA SER A 200 -10.14 -12.71 -9.59
C SER A 200 -10.61 -13.68 -10.68
N PHE A 201 -9.74 -14.53 -11.23
CA PHE A 201 -10.08 -15.41 -12.35
C PHE A 201 -11.17 -16.47 -12.06
N GLY A 202 -11.52 -16.66 -10.81
CA GLY A 202 -12.59 -17.57 -10.42
C GLY A 202 -13.90 -16.89 -10.07
N SER A 203 -13.86 -15.60 -9.73
CA SER A 203 -15.04 -14.86 -9.27
C SER A 203 -15.63 -13.93 -10.32
N ILE A 204 -14.85 -13.56 -11.36
CA ILE A 204 -15.32 -12.68 -12.44
C ILE A 204 -15.67 -13.52 -13.67
N GLU A 205 -16.99 -13.64 -13.93
CA GLU A 205 -17.51 -14.45 -15.04
C GLU A 205 -18.01 -13.59 -16.20
N THR A 206 -18.55 -12.40 -15.92
CA THR A 206 -19.16 -11.53 -16.93
C THR A 206 -18.23 -10.38 -17.31
N ARG A 207 -18.26 -9.95 -18.57
CA ARG A 207 -17.50 -8.80 -19.09
C ARG A 207 -15.98 -8.90 -18.79
N PHE A 208 -15.43 -10.10 -18.85
CA PHE A 208 -14.06 -10.38 -18.42
C PHE A 208 -12.99 -9.57 -19.17
N LYS A 209 -13.24 -9.24 -20.44
CA LYS A 209 -12.37 -8.34 -21.24
C LYS A 209 -12.29 -6.94 -20.62
N ASP A 210 -13.44 -6.36 -20.24
CA ASP A 210 -13.51 -5.03 -19.66
C ASP A 210 -12.83 -5.00 -18.27
N TRP A 211 -12.91 -6.12 -17.55
CA TRP A 211 -12.20 -6.34 -16.29
C TRP A 211 -10.68 -6.30 -16.45
N CYS A 212 -10.14 -7.05 -17.42
CA CYS A 212 -8.71 -7.06 -17.71
C CYS A 212 -8.20 -5.68 -18.16
N PHE A 213 -8.98 -4.98 -18.99
CA PHE A 213 -8.70 -3.60 -19.39
C PHE A 213 -8.59 -2.67 -18.18
N ALA A 214 -9.59 -2.70 -17.27
CA ALA A 214 -9.63 -1.85 -16.10
C ALA A 214 -8.44 -2.12 -15.16
N LEU A 215 -8.06 -3.39 -14.94
CA LEU A 215 -6.94 -3.75 -14.09
C LEU A 215 -5.60 -3.24 -14.61
N LEU A 216 -5.32 -3.40 -15.90
CA LEU A 216 -4.06 -2.93 -16.51
C LEU A 216 -4.00 -1.40 -16.55
N LEU A 217 -5.10 -0.73 -16.88
CA LEU A 217 -5.16 0.73 -16.86
C LEU A 217 -4.95 1.28 -15.46
N LEU A 218 -5.54 0.62 -14.46
CA LEU A 218 -5.37 0.98 -13.05
C LEU A 218 -3.92 0.82 -12.60
N GLU A 219 -3.26 -0.29 -12.95
CA GLU A 219 -1.84 -0.52 -12.65
C GLU A 219 -0.94 0.57 -13.21
N GLY A 220 -1.12 0.92 -14.51
CA GLY A 220 -0.34 1.98 -15.16
C GLY A 220 -0.59 3.36 -14.52
N GLY A 221 -1.83 3.68 -14.17
CA GLY A 221 -2.18 4.92 -13.47
C GLY A 221 -1.55 5.03 -12.08
N LEU A 222 -1.55 3.93 -11.32
CA LEU A 222 -0.90 3.86 -10.00
C LEU A 222 0.61 4.06 -10.09
N LEU A 223 1.27 3.37 -11.02
CA LEU A 223 2.71 3.50 -11.24
C LEU A 223 3.08 4.92 -11.68
N GLY A 224 2.32 5.51 -12.61
CA GLY A 224 2.53 6.88 -13.05
C GLY A 224 2.40 7.90 -11.93
N ALA A 225 1.40 7.75 -11.06
CA ALA A 225 1.19 8.67 -9.93
C ALA A 225 2.32 8.61 -8.88
N PHE A 226 2.93 7.43 -8.62
CA PHE A 226 4.06 7.32 -7.69
C PHE A 226 5.39 7.81 -8.27
N LEU A 227 5.49 7.95 -9.59
CA LEU A 227 6.73 8.32 -10.26
C LEU A 227 6.74 9.76 -10.78
N ALA A 228 5.56 10.40 -10.94
CA ALA A 228 5.46 11.75 -11.49
C ALA A 228 6.02 12.81 -10.53
N LEU A 229 6.90 13.65 -11.06
CA LEU A 229 7.48 14.84 -10.41
C LEU A 229 6.98 16.16 -11.03
N ASP A 230 6.30 16.12 -12.17
CA ASP A 230 5.46 17.22 -12.63
C ASP A 230 4.08 17.08 -11.97
N ILE A 231 3.61 18.12 -11.26
CA ILE A 231 2.39 18.03 -10.46
C ILE A 231 1.12 17.93 -11.31
N PHE A 232 1.15 18.43 -12.56
CA PHE A 232 0.04 18.23 -13.49
C PHE A 232 0.02 16.80 -14.03
N LEU A 233 1.18 16.24 -14.35
CA LEU A 233 1.31 14.84 -14.74
C LEU A 233 0.86 13.91 -13.60
N PHE A 234 1.23 14.21 -12.34
CA PHE A 234 0.72 13.52 -11.16
C PHE A 234 -0.80 13.56 -11.11
N TYR A 235 -1.41 14.74 -11.32
CA TYR A 235 -2.85 14.90 -11.33
C TYR A 235 -3.53 14.07 -12.44
N VAL A 236 -2.95 14.03 -13.63
CA VAL A 236 -3.47 13.20 -14.72
C VAL A 236 -3.52 11.72 -14.34
N PHE A 237 -2.46 11.18 -13.74
CA PHE A 237 -2.44 9.80 -13.26
C PHE A 237 -3.36 9.58 -12.05
N TRP A 238 -3.47 10.57 -11.17
CA TRP A 238 -4.39 10.55 -10.03
C TRP A 238 -5.86 10.42 -10.44
N GLU A 239 -6.27 11.11 -11.50
CA GLU A 239 -7.62 10.99 -12.06
C GLU A 239 -7.79 9.73 -12.93
N LEU A 240 -6.75 9.35 -13.67
CA LEU A 240 -6.80 8.17 -14.55
C LEU A 240 -7.18 6.90 -13.79
N MET A 241 -6.70 6.72 -12.55
CA MET A 241 -7.03 5.53 -11.76
C MET A 241 -8.44 5.55 -11.16
N LEU A 242 -9.08 6.72 -11.07
CA LEU A 242 -10.41 6.86 -10.49
C LEU A 242 -11.45 6.15 -11.36
N VAL A 243 -11.35 6.31 -12.69
CA VAL A 243 -12.31 5.75 -13.65
C VAL A 243 -12.35 4.21 -13.62
N PRO A 244 -11.22 3.49 -13.79
CA PRO A 244 -11.25 2.02 -13.74
C PRO A 244 -11.75 1.49 -12.38
N MET A 245 -11.39 2.12 -11.26
CA MET A 245 -11.88 1.67 -9.95
C MET A 245 -13.39 1.92 -9.79
N TYR A 246 -13.89 3.07 -10.22
CA TYR A 246 -15.32 3.36 -10.27
C TYR A 246 -16.10 2.30 -11.06
N VAL A 247 -15.59 1.96 -12.25
CA VAL A 247 -16.19 0.93 -13.10
C VAL A 247 -16.10 -0.46 -12.44
N MET A 248 -14.99 -0.79 -11.83
CA MET A 248 -14.81 -2.07 -11.12
C MET A 248 -15.80 -2.24 -9.98
N ILE A 249 -16.02 -1.21 -9.17
CA ILE A 249 -17.02 -1.23 -8.09
C ILE A 249 -18.44 -1.27 -8.69
N GLY A 250 -18.77 -0.40 -9.64
CA GLY A 250 -20.11 -0.21 -10.17
C GLY A 250 -20.64 -1.36 -11.02
N VAL A 251 -19.75 -2.09 -11.71
CA VAL A 251 -20.14 -3.19 -12.62
C VAL A 251 -20.12 -4.54 -11.93
N TRP A 252 -19.04 -4.86 -11.21
CA TRP A 252 -18.82 -6.18 -10.59
C TRP A 252 -18.99 -6.21 -9.07
N GLY A 253 -19.44 -5.12 -8.48
CA GLY A 253 -19.72 -5.01 -7.05
C GLY A 253 -21.00 -5.73 -6.59
N GLY A 254 -21.25 -5.67 -5.29
CA GLY A 254 -22.40 -6.28 -4.61
C GLY A 254 -23.73 -5.60 -4.89
N LYS A 255 -24.68 -5.73 -3.95
CA LYS A 255 -26.07 -5.24 -4.11
C LYS A 255 -26.14 -3.72 -4.23
N ASP A 256 -25.39 -3.00 -3.39
CA ASP A 256 -25.41 -1.53 -3.32
C ASP A 256 -24.25 -0.89 -4.11
N ARG A 257 -23.70 -1.62 -5.08
CA ARG A 257 -22.51 -1.22 -5.86
C ARG A 257 -22.61 0.16 -6.51
N VAL A 258 -23.78 0.52 -7.06
CA VAL A 258 -23.95 1.82 -7.73
C VAL A 258 -23.82 2.97 -6.73
N ARG A 259 -24.47 2.85 -5.57
CA ARG A 259 -24.39 3.84 -4.48
C ARG A 259 -22.97 3.95 -3.95
N ALA A 260 -22.30 2.82 -3.72
CA ALA A 260 -20.92 2.79 -3.24
C ALA A 260 -19.93 3.40 -4.25
N ALA A 261 -20.07 3.06 -5.54
CA ALA A 261 -19.27 3.62 -6.61
C ALA A 261 -19.47 5.14 -6.75
N MET A 262 -20.73 5.61 -6.76
CA MET A 262 -21.03 7.05 -6.82
C MET A 262 -20.47 7.80 -5.60
N LYS A 263 -20.62 7.25 -4.40
CA LYS A 263 -20.06 7.85 -3.19
C LYS A 263 -18.54 7.95 -3.27
N PHE A 264 -17.86 6.88 -3.67
CA PHE A 264 -16.43 6.87 -3.90
C PHE A 264 -16.01 7.94 -4.91
N PHE A 265 -16.70 8.00 -6.07
CA PHE A 265 -16.39 8.96 -7.12
C PHE A 265 -16.57 10.41 -6.65
N ILE A 266 -17.72 10.75 -6.07
CA ILE A 266 -18.04 12.12 -5.64
C ILE A 266 -17.04 12.60 -4.60
N TYR A 267 -16.72 11.77 -3.57
CA TYR A 267 -15.74 12.15 -2.54
C TYR A 267 -14.37 12.44 -3.13
N THR A 268 -13.86 11.52 -3.95
CA THR A 268 -12.50 11.62 -4.49
C THR A 268 -12.39 12.72 -5.54
N PHE A 269 -13.38 12.86 -6.42
CA PHE A 269 -13.42 13.87 -7.46
C PHE A 269 -13.56 15.29 -6.88
N PHE A 270 -14.40 15.48 -5.86
CA PHE A 270 -14.53 16.80 -5.22
C PHE A 270 -13.19 17.28 -4.63
N GLY A 271 -12.48 16.41 -3.91
CA GLY A 271 -11.17 16.78 -3.37
C GLY A 271 -10.15 17.08 -4.45
N SER A 272 -10.12 16.28 -5.53
CA SER A 272 -9.14 16.46 -6.61
C SER A 272 -9.39 17.71 -7.44
N MET A 273 -10.63 18.15 -7.61
CA MET A 273 -10.93 19.42 -8.29
C MET A 273 -10.36 20.63 -7.55
N LEU A 274 -10.41 20.64 -6.22
CA LEU A 274 -9.78 21.68 -5.40
C LEU A 274 -8.26 21.63 -5.53
N MET A 275 -7.67 20.46 -5.53
CA MET A 275 -6.24 20.27 -5.78
C MET A 275 -5.83 20.76 -7.16
N LEU A 276 -6.64 20.52 -8.21
CA LEU A 276 -6.37 21.04 -9.55
C LEU A 276 -6.35 22.58 -9.58
N ALA A 277 -7.32 23.22 -8.92
CA ALA A 277 -7.35 24.67 -8.84
C ALA A 277 -6.08 25.22 -8.16
N ALA A 278 -5.62 24.57 -7.10
CA ALA A 278 -4.37 24.93 -6.43
C ALA A 278 -3.12 24.68 -7.31
N ILE A 279 -3.09 23.59 -8.07
CA ILE A 279 -2.01 23.28 -9.04
C ILE A 279 -1.90 24.40 -10.09
N LEU A 280 -3.04 24.80 -10.66
CA LEU A 280 -3.08 25.86 -11.68
C LEU A 280 -2.64 27.21 -11.11
N TYR A 281 -3.04 27.52 -9.87
CA TYR A 281 -2.59 28.73 -9.20
C TYR A 281 -1.07 28.74 -8.96
N LEU A 282 -0.48 27.64 -8.51
CA LEU A 282 0.97 27.54 -8.32
C LEU A 282 1.74 27.77 -9.62
N ALA A 283 1.29 27.14 -10.70
CA ALA A 283 1.94 27.30 -12.01
C ALA A 283 1.81 28.76 -12.54
N TYR A 284 0.66 29.38 -12.34
CA TYR A 284 0.45 30.81 -12.67
C TYR A 284 1.37 31.70 -11.82
N ALA A 285 1.40 31.51 -10.50
CA ALA A 285 2.24 32.30 -9.60
C ALA A 285 3.73 32.18 -9.92
N TYR A 286 4.19 30.99 -10.34
CA TYR A 286 5.56 30.79 -10.80
C TYR A 286 5.86 31.64 -12.06
N GLY A 287 4.97 31.62 -13.04
CA GLY A 287 5.11 32.40 -14.28
C GLY A 287 5.18 33.92 -14.01
N GLU A 288 4.32 34.45 -13.12
CA GLU A 288 4.31 35.86 -12.72
C GLU A 288 5.63 36.27 -12.06
N VAL A 289 6.12 35.48 -11.08
CA VAL A 289 7.35 35.82 -10.34
C VAL A 289 8.61 35.69 -11.22
N THR A 290 8.62 34.80 -12.19
CA THR A 290 9.76 34.59 -13.10
C THR A 290 9.71 35.47 -14.34
N ASN A 291 8.60 36.18 -14.58
CA ASN A 291 8.29 36.87 -15.84
C ASN A 291 8.50 35.94 -17.06
N GLY A 292 8.10 34.67 -16.89
CA GLY A 292 8.35 33.59 -17.84
C GLY A 292 7.16 32.64 -18.01
N PRO A 293 7.35 31.52 -18.69
CA PRO A 293 6.31 30.52 -18.82
C PRO A 293 5.96 29.91 -17.46
N ALA A 294 4.71 29.46 -17.30
CA ALA A 294 4.29 28.66 -16.16
C ALA A 294 5.14 27.38 -16.06
N SER A 295 5.28 26.84 -14.86
CA SER A 295 5.92 25.54 -14.64
C SER A 295 5.08 24.70 -13.68
N PHE A 296 5.01 23.40 -13.96
CA PHE A 296 4.40 22.40 -13.10
C PHE A 296 5.43 21.46 -12.47
N ASP A 297 6.73 21.70 -12.74
CA ASP A 297 7.81 20.91 -12.16
C ASP A 297 7.89 21.10 -10.65
N PHE A 298 7.91 19.99 -9.93
CA PHE A 298 7.93 19.97 -8.47
C PHE A 298 9.12 20.79 -7.88
N PHE A 299 10.30 20.65 -8.46
CA PHE A 299 11.50 21.32 -7.96
C PHE A 299 11.48 22.83 -8.23
N GLU A 300 10.92 23.25 -9.35
CA GLU A 300 10.75 24.68 -9.63
C GLU A 300 9.70 25.29 -8.69
N LEU A 301 8.58 24.60 -8.48
CA LEU A 301 7.52 25.08 -7.58
C LEU A 301 7.96 25.08 -6.10
N GLN A 302 8.83 24.19 -5.70
CA GLN A 302 9.44 24.25 -4.36
C GLN A 302 10.23 25.54 -4.09
N ARG A 303 10.69 26.26 -5.10
CA ARG A 303 11.39 27.53 -4.95
C ARG A 303 10.48 28.71 -4.61
N LEU A 304 9.16 28.55 -4.79
CA LEU A 304 8.20 29.59 -4.44
C LEU A 304 8.14 29.77 -2.92
N VAL A 305 8.28 31.01 -2.47
CA VAL A 305 7.97 31.44 -1.12
C VAL A 305 6.62 32.15 -1.18
N LEU A 306 5.62 31.52 -0.61
CA LEU A 306 4.24 31.97 -0.66
C LEU A 306 3.86 32.72 0.62
N PRO A 307 3.05 33.81 0.56
CA PRO A 307 2.45 34.42 1.74
C PRO A 307 1.66 33.36 2.54
N ARG A 308 1.68 33.48 3.87
CA ARG A 308 1.04 32.50 4.76
C ARG A 308 -0.43 32.20 4.37
N HIS A 309 -1.22 33.23 4.15
CA HIS A 309 -2.64 33.04 3.80
C HIS A 309 -2.81 32.28 2.48
N VAL A 310 -1.99 32.57 1.45
CA VAL A 310 -2.00 31.83 0.18
C VAL A 310 -1.56 30.39 0.39
N GLN A 311 -0.44 30.19 1.10
CA GLN A 311 0.08 28.87 1.37
C GLN A 311 -0.94 28.00 2.12
N THR A 312 -1.63 28.55 3.12
CA THR A 312 -2.64 27.83 3.90
C THR A 312 -3.82 27.36 3.03
N TRP A 313 -4.32 28.20 2.12
CA TRP A 313 -5.43 27.81 1.23
C TRP A 313 -5.02 26.75 0.21
N LEU A 314 -3.84 26.89 -0.38
CA LEU A 314 -3.32 25.89 -1.33
C LEU A 314 -3.02 24.57 -0.64
N TRP A 315 -2.38 24.62 0.54
CA TRP A 315 -2.16 23.46 1.39
C TRP A 315 -3.47 22.78 1.78
N ALA A 316 -4.49 23.53 2.15
CA ALA A 316 -5.78 22.97 2.53
C ALA A 316 -6.44 22.25 1.35
N ALA A 317 -6.34 22.78 0.12
CA ALA A 317 -6.87 22.16 -1.09
C ALA A 317 -6.16 20.82 -1.40
N PHE A 318 -4.82 20.80 -1.36
CA PHE A 318 -4.02 19.57 -1.53
C PHE A 318 -4.29 18.57 -0.41
N THR A 319 -4.22 19.04 0.83
CA THR A 319 -4.40 18.18 2.01
C THR A 319 -5.80 17.58 2.06
N LEU A 320 -6.85 18.34 1.72
CA LEU A 320 -8.21 17.80 1.65
C LEU A 320 -8.33 16.67 0.62
N SER A 321 -7.73 16.84 -0.57
CA SER A 321 -7.69 15.77 -1.58
C SER A 321 -7.01 14.52 -1.04
N PHE A 322 -5.87 14.69 -0.36
CA PHE A 322 -5.10 13.58 0.18
C PHE A 322 -5.81 12.90 1.37
N VAL A 323 -6.36 13.64 2.32
CA VAL A 323 -7.06 13.06 3.48
C VAL A 323 -8.40 12.41 3.11
N ILE A 324 -9.05 12.82 2.01
CA ILE A 324 -10.17 12.08 1.43
C ILE A 324 -9.69 10.71 0.94
N LYS A 325 -8.56 10.67 0.21
CA LYS A 325 -8.01 9.43 -0.34
C LYS A 325 -7.47 8.49 0.74
N VAL A 326 -6.83 9.03 1.80
CA VAL A 326 -6.31 8.29 2.98
C VAL A 326 -7.43 7.72 3.85
N PRO A 327 -8.63 8.04 3.70
CA PRO A 327 -9.84 8.18 4.48
C PRO A 327 -9.63 8.59 5.95
N MET A 328 -9.17 9.80 6.16
CA MET A 328 -9.15 10.37 7.50
C MET A 328 -10.56 10.81 7.97
N PHE A 329 -10.78 10.76 9.28
CA PHE A 329 -11.99 11.36 9.85
C PHE A 329 -12.00 12.89 9.58
N PRO A 330 -13.17 13.49 9.22
CA PRO A 330 -14.51 12.91 9.07
C PRO A 330 -14.82 12.41 7.64
N VAL A 331 -13.91 12.54 6.69
CA VAL A 331 -14.15 12.28 5.24
C VAL A 331 -13.90 10.82 4.82
N HIS A 332 -13.90 9.88 5.78
CA HIS A 332 -13.58 8.46 5.58
C HIS A 332 -14.76 7.58 5.15
N THR A 333 -16.00 8.08 5.23
CA THR A 333 -17.21 7.24 5.17
C THR A 333 -17.45 6.55 3.83
N TRP A 334 -16.76 6.97 2.77
CA TRP A 334 -16.82 6.32 1.47
C TRP A 334 -16.08 4.97 1.45
N LEU A 335 -15.01 4.84 2.26
CA LEU A 335 -14.13 3.68 2.22
C LEU A 335 -14.82 2.38 2.64
N PRO A 336 -15.52 2.28 3.80
CA PRO A 336 -16.20 1.07 4.19
C PRO A 336 -17.25 0.62 3.16
N ASP A 337 -17.98 1.56 2.56
CA ASP A 337 -18.99 1.27 1.55
C ASP A 337 -18.34 0.76 0.25
N ALA A 338 -17.29 1.44 -0.23
CA ALA A 338 -16.55 1.04 -1.42
C ALA A 338 -15.92 -0.35 -1.25
N HIS A 339 -15.24 -0.61 -0.13
CA HIS A 339 -14.63 -1.93 0.13
C HIS A 339 -15.67 -3.03 0.27
N THR A 340 -16.77 -2.76 0.95
CA THR A 340 -17.82 -3.75 1.19
C THR A 340 -18.43 -4.20 -0.13
N GLU A 341 -18.66 -3.28 -1.03
CA GLU A 341 -19.31 -3.57 -2.32
C GLU A 341 -18.33 -4.00 -3.42
N ALA A 342 -17.09 -3.51 -3.44
CA ALA A 342 -16.11 -3.87 -4.48
C ALA A 342 -15.89 -5.39 -4.57
N PRO A 343 -15.61 -5.94 -5.76
CA PRO A 343 -15.14 -7.33 -5.88
C PRO A 343 -13.80 -7.50 -5.13
N THR A 344 -13.47 -8.73 -4.72
CA THR A 344 -12.30 -9.01 -3.86
C THR A 344 -11.01 -8.39 -4.41
N ALA A 345 -10.70 -8.57 -5.70
CA ALA A 345 -9.50 -7.99 -6.30
C ALA A 345 -9.53 -6.44 -6.29
N GLY A 346 -10.70 -5.83 -6.51
CA GLY A 346 -10.87 -4.38 -6.37
C GLY A 346 -10.57 -3.89 -4.96
N SER A 347 -11.06 -4.61 -3.94
CA SER A 347 -10.76 -4.29 -2.54
C SER A 347 -9.27 -4.46 -2.20
N VAL A 348 -8.63 -5.49 -2.75
CA VAL A 348 -7.18 -5.72 -2.56
C VAL A 348 -6.36 -4.55 -3.11
N ILE A 349 -6.58 -4.15 -4.38
CA ILE A 349 -5.83 -3.05 -5.00
C ILE A 349 -6.15 -1.71 -4.31
N LEU A 350 -7.42 -1.46 -4.00
CA LEU A 350 -7.84 -0.24 -3.29
C LEU A 350 -7.13 -0.13 -1.94
N ALA A 351 -7.16 -1.19 -1.11
CA ALA A 351 -6.54 -1.19 0.21
C ALA A 351 -5.01 -1.22 0.15
N ALA A 352 -4.43 -2.05 -0.72
CA ALA A 352 -2.99 -2.23 -0.74
C ALA A 352 -2.24 -1.04 -1.33
N VAL A 353 -2.79 -0.39 -2.37
CA VAL A 353 -2.05 0.59 -3.18
C VAL A 353 -2.74 1.95 -3.22
N MET A 354 -4.02 2.02 -3.61
CA MET A 354 -4.68 3.31 -3.90
C MET A 354 -4.73 4.26 -2.69
N LEU A 355 -4.93 3.74 -1.48
CA LEU A 355 -4.95 4.56 -0.26
C LEU A 355 -3.60 5.22 0.01
N LYS A 356 -2.48 4.58 -0.40
CA LYS A 356 -1.12 5.11 -0.21
C LYS A 356 -0.80 6.31 -1.08
N LEU A 357 -1.54 6.52 -2.14
CA LEU A 357 -1.40 7.74 -2.94
C LEU A 357 -1.72 9.01 -2.15
N GLY A 358 -2.71 8.95 -1.24
CA GLY A 358 -3.01 10.08 -0.38
C GLY A 358 -1.89 10.37 0.62
N THR A 359 -1.36 9.32 1.27
CA THR A 359 -0.23 9.46 2.21
C THR A 359 1.06 9.88 1.49
N TYR A 360 1.34 9.30 0.32
CA TYR A 360 2.44 9.69 -0.54
C TYR A 360 2.30 11.15 -1.01
N GLY A 361 1.10 11.54 -1.46
CA GLY A 361 0.83 12.90 -1.91
C GLY A 361 1.04 13.93 -0.79
N TYR A 362 0.60 13.64 0.43
CA TYR A 362 0.85 14.51 1.57
C TYR A 362 2.36 14.65 1.86
N LEU A 363 3.08 13.53 1.93
CA LEU A 363 4.52 13.53 2.17
C LEU A 363 5.28 14.27 1.06
N ARG A 364 4.95 14.01 -0.20
CA ARG A 364 5.67 14.56 -1.36
C ARG A 364 5.31 16.01 -1.63
N PHE A 365 4.02 16.33 -1.69
CA PHE A 365 3.54 17.61 -2.18
C PHE A 365 3.09 18.56 -1.06
N SER A 366 2.29 18.11 -0.07
CA SER A 366 1.86 19.02 1.00
C SER A 366 3.03 19.49 1.86
N MET A 367 3.87 18.56 2.33
CA MET A 367 5.07 18.91 3.12
C MET A 367 6.14 19.60 2.26
N GLY A 368 6.29 19.19 0.99
CA GLY A 368 7.33 19.70 0.09
C GLY A 368 7.04 21.11 -0.44
N LEU A 369 5.80 21.43 -0.75
CA LEU A 369 5.41 22.73 -1.33
C LEU A 369 4.92 23.74 -0.29
N PHE A 370 4.36 23.28 0.84
CA PHE A 370 3.71 24.09 1.85
C PHE A 370 4.22 23.78 3.27
N PRO A 371 5.52 23.94 3.55
CA PRO A 371 6.11 23.52 4.81
C PRO A 371 5.56 24.28 6.02
N GLU A 372 5.36 25.61 5.92
CA GLU A 372 4.90 26.41 7.04
C GLU A 372 3.44 26.05 7.42
N ALA A 373 2.55 25.94 6.42
CA ALA A 373 1.16 25.50 6.66
C ALA A 373 1.12 24.06 7.20
N SER A 374 1.98 23.18 6.70
CA SER A 374 2.08 21.78 7.19
C SER A 374 2.53 21.74 8.66
N ALA A 375 3.46 22.61 9.08
CA ALA A 375 3.93 22.70 10.46
C ALA A 375 2.86 23.29 11.39
N GLU A 376 2.22 24.37 10.95
CA GLU A 376 1.17 25.05 11.72
C GLU A 376 0.01 24.12 12.09
N TRP A 377 -0.41 23.29 11.16
CA TRP A 377 -1.55 22.37 11.35
C TRP A 377 -1.17 20.97 11.79
N ALA A 378 0.13 20.64 11.93
CA ALA A 378 0.62 19.30 12.24
C ALA A 378 0.00 18.71 13.52
N ALA A 379 0.03 19.47 14.64
CA ALA A 379 -0.48 18.99 15.92
C ALA A 379 -2.00 18.74 15.89
N ASN A 380 -2.77 19.59 15.20
CA ASN A 380 -4.21 19.46 15.06
C ASN A 380 -4.58 18.22 14.22
N LEU A 381 -3.92 18.07 13.07
CA LEU A 381 -4.14 16.90 12.19
C LEU A 381 -3.66 15.59 12.82
N ALA A 382 -2.57 15.62 13.59
CA ALA A 382 -2.13 14.47 14.38
C ALA A 382 -3.18 14.06 15.42
N GLY A 383 -3.82 15.04 16.09
CA GLY A 383 -4.96 14.80 16.98
C GLY A 383 -6.13 14.14 16.25
N VAL A 384 -6.48 14.62 15.05
CA VAL A 384 -7.52 14.01 14.21
C VAL A 384 -7.12 12.59 13.78
N ALA A 385 -5.85 12.36 13.43
CA ALA A 385 -5.35 11.04 13.05
C ALA A 385 -5.45 10.04 14.21
N VAL A 386 -5.12 10.46 15.45
CA VAL A 386 -5.21 9.60 16.64
C VAL A 386 -6.67 9.37 17.02
N ILE A 387 -7.44 10.42 17.26
CA ILE A 387 -8.80 10.29 17.78
C ILE A 387 -9.77 9.76 16.73
N GLY A 388 -9.79 10.35 15.55
CA GLY A 388 -10.72 10.04 14.48
C GLY A 388 -10.25 8.87 13.59
N GLY A 389 -8.93 8.74 13.37
CA GLY A 389 -8.36 7.60 12.62
C GLY A 389 -8.19 6.38 13.51
N ILE A 390 -7.21 6.42 14.42
CA ILE A 390 -6.75 5.25 15.19
C ILE A 390 -7.84 4.76 16.14
N LEU A 391 -8.28 5.60 17.08
CA LEU A 391 -9.20 5.16 18.15
C LEU A 391 -10.62 4.93 17.61
N TYR A 392 -11.20 5.91 16.96
CA TYR A 392 -12.55 5.79 16.40
C TYR A 392 -12.62 4.71 15.32
N GLY A 393 -11.64 4.65 14.41
CA GLY A 393 -11.58 3.62 13.36
C GLY A 393 -11.53 2.20 13.94
N ALA A 394 -10.73 1.97 15.01
CA ALA A 394 -10.65 0.69 15.71
C ALA A 394 -11.96 0.34 16.43
N LEU A 395 -12.62 1.30 17.09
CA LEU A 395 -13.92 1.10 17.75
C LEU A 395 -15.00 0.79 16.71
N CYS A 396 -14.99 1.46 15.57
CA CYS A 396 -15.90 1.16 14.45
C CYS A 396 -15.66 -0.25 13.92
N ALA A 397 -14.39 -0.67 13.72
CA ALA A 397 -14.04 -2.02 13.29
C ALA A 397 -14.56 -3.08 14.28
N TRP A 398 -14.42 -2.85 15.57
CA TRP A 398 -14.90 -3.77 16.62
C TRP A 398 -16.42 -4.00 16.60
N LYS A 399 -17.19 -2.99 16.21
CA LYS A 399 -18.66 -3.04 16.15
C LYS A 399 -19.23 -3.53 14.82
N GLN A 400 -18.39 -3.91 13.84
CA GLN A 400 -18.90 -4.41 12.58
C GLN A 400 -19.37 -5.87 12.70
N ASP A 401 -20.50 -6.14 12.07
CA ASP A 401 -21.05 -7.48 11.89
C ASP A 401 -20.66 -8.10 10.52
N ASP A 402 -20.18 -7.29 9.58
CA ASP A 402 -19.69 -7.69 8.27
C ASP A 402 -18.16 -7.80 8.29
N PHE A 403 -17.65 -8.99 7.92
CA PHE A 403 -16.24 -9.31 7.93
C PHE A 403 -15.40 -8.37 7.04
N LYS A 404 -15.88 -8.08 5.84
CA LYS A 404 -15.20 -7.21 4.89
C LYS A 404 -15.19 -5.76 5.36
N ARG A 405 -16.29 -5.33 6.00
CA ARG A 405 -16.41 -3.99 6.56
C ARG A 405 -15.54 -3.78 7.80
N LEU A 406 -15.34 -4.84 8.62
CA LEU A 406 -14.40 -4.84 9.73
C LEU A 406 -12.97 -4.54 9.22
N VAL A 407 -12.51 -5.29 8.20
CA VAL A 407 -11.18 -5.08 7.59
C VAL A 407 -11.08 -3.69 6.94
N ALA A 408 -12.17 -3.15 6.38
CA ALA A 408 -12.18 -1.80 5.84
C ALA A 408 -11.97 -0.72 6.91
N TYR A 409 -12.65 -0.83 8.08
CA TYR A 409 -12.44 0.09 9.19
C TYR A 409 -11.08 -0.06 9.87
N SER A 410 -10.50 -1.29 9.88
CA SER A 410 -9.12 -1.46 10.33
C SER A 410 -8.13 -0.66 9.48
N SER A 411 -8.41 -0.51 8.18
CA SER A 411 -7.59 0.34 7.29
C SER A 411 -7.63 1.82 7.70
N VAL A 412 -8.78 2.33 8.16
CA VAL A 412 -8.89 3.70 8.70
C VAL A 412 -7.95 3.87 9.89
N ALA A 413 -7.93 2.88 10.81
CA ALA A 413 -7.07 2.91 11.98
C ALA A 413 -5.57 2.86 11.61
N HIS A 414 -5.17 1.92 10.76
CA HIS A 414 -3.75 1.75 10.37
C HIS A 414 -3.21 2.94 9.56
N LEU A 415 -4.03 3.54 8.69
CA LEU A 415 -3.64 4.76 7.98
C LEU A 415 -3.61 5.99 8.90
N GLY A 416 -4.35 5.97 10.00
CA GLY A 416 -4.19 6.94 11.09
C GLY A 416 -2.76 6.96 11.64
N TYR A 417 -2.11 5.79 11.82
CA TYR A 417 -0.68 5.72 12.20
C TYR A 417 0.22 6.31 11.13
N VAL A 418 -0.03 6.01 9.85
CA VAL A 418 0.78 6.59 8.76
C VAL A 418 0.71 8.11 8.81
N MET A 419 -0.48 8.68 8.87
CA MET A 419 -0.64 10.14 8.91
C MET A 419 -0.05 10.75 10.19
N LEU A 420 -0.21 10.11 11.34
CA LEU A 420 0.43 10.54 12.59
C LEU A 420 1.96 10.63 12.42
N GLY A 421 2.57 9.61 11.79
CA GLY A 421 4.00 9.60 11.54
C GLY A 421 4.47 10.71 10.61
N LEU A 422 3.66 11.05 9.59
CA LEU A 422 3.94 12.17 8.69
C LEU A 422 3.84 13.53 9.41
N PHE A 423 2.83 13.73 10.25
CA PHE A 423 2.67 14.97 11.02
C PHE A 423 3.74 15.15 12.10
N ALA A 424 4.21 14.03 12.69
CA ALA A 424 5.30 14.08 13.68
C ALA A 424 6.65 14.48 13.08
N ALA A 425 6.88 14.25 11.80
CA ALA A 425 8.01 14.69 10.97
C ALA A 425 9.41 14.42 11.56
N THR A 426 9.58 13.43 12.45
CA THR A 426 10.89 12.96 12.91
C THR A 426 11.45 11.89 11.98
N SER A 427 12.75 11.61 12.02
CA SER A 427 13.37 10.56 11.20
C SER A 427 12.65 9.21 11.40
N ALA A 428 12.49 8.79 12.67
CA ALA A 428 11.86 7.53 12.99
C ALA A 428 10.39 7.48 12.54
N SER A 429 9.62 8.58 12.74
CA SER A 429 8.22 8.61 12.37
C SER A 429 8.00 8.62 10.85
N LEU A 430 8.83 9.33 10.07
CA LEU A 430 8.76 9.36 8.61
C LEU A 430 9.14 8.00 8.00
N GLU A 431 10.26 7.42 8.46
CA GLU A 431 10.68 6.07 8.03
C GLU A 431 9.62 5.03 8.40
N GLY A 432 9.09 5.09 9.63
CA GLY A 432 8.01 4.24 10.12
C GLY A 432 6.72 4.40 9.32
N ALA A 433 6.34 5.63 8.98
CA ALA A 433 5.15 5.91 8.16
C ALA A 433 5.27 5.32 6.76
N VAL A 434 6.40 5.50 6.07
CA VAL A 434 6.63 4.91 4.75
C VAL A 434 6.62 3.39 4.82
N LEU A 435 7.30 2.80 5.81
CA LEU A 435 7.28 1.36 6.01
C LEU A 435 5.86 0.84 6.32
N GLN A 436 5.08 1.58 7.12
CA GLN A 436 3.69 1.22 7.45
C GLN A 436 2.75 1.31 6.24
N MET A 437 3.01 2.18 5.27
CA MET A 437 2.29 2.15 3.99
C MET A 437 2.45 0.79 3.30
N VAL A 438 3.68 0.26 3.25
CA VAL A 438 3.98 -1.05 2.65
C VAL A 438 3.37 -2.19 3.48
N ASN A 439 3.56 -2.15 4.80
CA ASN A 439 3.04 -3.15 5.74
C ASN A 439 1.53 -3.30 5.65
N HIS A 440 0.81 -2.19 5.70
CA HIS A 440 -0.63 -2.19 5.55
C HIS A 440 -1.05 -2.76 4.19
N GLY A 441 -0.32 -2.44 3.10
CA GLY A 441 -0.61 -3.00 1.78
C GLY A 441 -0.52 -4.51 1.73
N ILE A 442 0.53 -5.08 2.32
CA ILE A 442 0.78 -6.52 2.39
C ILE A 442 -0.28 -7.21 3.28
N THR A 443 -0.43 -6.74 4.52
CA THR A 443 -1.29 -7.38 5.53
C THR A 443 -2.76 -7.27 5.18
N THR A 444 -3.23 -6.07 4.81
CA THR A 444 -4.64 -5.85 4.48
C THR A 444 -4.98 -6.47 3.12
N GLY A 445 -4.04 -6.49 2.17
CA GLY A 445 -4.17 -7.24 0.92
C GLY A 445 -4.40 -8.73 1.17
N ALA A 446 -3.61 -9.35 2.06
CA ALA A 446 -3.79 -10.74 2.46
C ALA A 446 -5.14 -10.97 3.16
N LEU A 447 -5.55 -10.09 4.08
CA LEU A 447 -6.84 -10.17 4.77
C LEU A 447 -8.02 -10.09 3.79
N PHE A 448 -8.03 -9.16 2.83
CA PHE A 448 -9.10 -9.08 1.84
C PHE A 448 -9.15 -10.29 0.90
N LEU A 449 -7.99 -10.86 0.52
CA LEU A 449 -7.97 -12.13 -0.24
C LEU A 449 -8.60 -13.26 0.57
N LEU A 450 -8.24 -13.38 1.85
CA LEU A 450 -8.77 -14.42 2.73
C LEU A 450 -10.28 -14.23 2.99
N VAL A 451 -10.75 -12.99 3.17
CA VAL A 451 -12.20 -12.70 3.25
C VAL A 451 -12.89 -13.07 1.93
N GLY A 452 -12.24 -12.86 0.78
CA GLY A 452 -12.76 -13.30 -0.51
C GLY A 452 -12.92 -14.83 -0.60
N VAL A 453 -11.94 -15.57 -0.11
CA VAL A 453 -11.96 -17.06 -0.09
C VAL A 453 -13.20 -17.61 0.62
N ILE A 454 -13.55 -17.07 1.79
CA ILE A 454 -14.74 -17.55 2.51
C ILE A 454 -16.03 -17.04 1.89
N TYR A 455 -16.02 -15.82 1.34
CA TYR A 455 -17.17 -15.27 0.63
C TYR A 455 -17.55 -16.08 -0.61
N ASP A 456 -16.57 -16.52 -1.40
CA ASP A 456 -16.80 -17.34 -2.60
C ASP A 456 -17.45 -18.70 -2.25
N ARG A 457 -17.28 -19.20 -1.02
CA ARG A 457 -17.86 -20.46 -0.55
C ARG A 457 -19.24 -20.30 0.09
N ARG A 458 -19.45 -19.19 0.80
CA ARG A 458 -20.68 -19.02 1.62
C ARG A 458 -21.61 -17.94 1.11
N HIS A 459 -21.17 -17.09 0.20
CA HIS A 459 -21.91 -15.94 -0.32
C HIS A 459 -22.50 -15.03 0.76
N THR A 460 -21.91 -15.06 1.97
CA THR A 460 -22.23 -14.18 3.09
C THR A 460 -20.94 -13.67 3.74
N ARG A 461 -21.03 -12.50 4.35
CA ARG A 461 -19.93 -11.85 5.07
C ARG A 461 -20.26 -11.60 6.54
N LEU A 462 -21.47 -11.96 6.98
CA LEU A 462 -21.92 -11.74 8.34
C LEU A 462 -21.17 -12.66 9.31
N LEU A 463 -20.54 -12.08 10.33
CA LEU A 463 -19.74 -12.83 11.31
C LEU A 463 -20.57 -13.87 12.06
N ALA A 464 -21.86 -13.60 12.29
CA ALA A 464 -22.80 -14.50 12.97
C ALA A 464 -23.11 -15.79 12.16
N GLU A 465 -22.84 -15.79 10.84
CA GLU A 465 -23.01 -16.97 9.98
C GLU A 465 -21.84 -17.94 10.06
N PHE A 466 -20.76 -17.57 10.76
CA PHE A 466 -19.58 -18.39 10.92
C PHE A 466 -19.44 -18.89 12.35
N GLY A 467 -18.55 -19.86 12.57
CA GLY A 467 -18.20 -20.44 13.86
C GLY A 467 -17.46 -21.74 13.66
N GLY A 468 -16.34 -21.95 14.40
CA GLY A 468 -15.57 -23.18 14.37
C GLY A 468 -14.89 -23.51 13.04
N LEU A 469 -14.63 -22.53 12.17
CA LEU A 469 -14.08 -22.73 10.82
C LEU A 469 -12.67 -23.34 10.83
N ALA A 470 -11.93 -23.26 11.93
CA ALA A 470 -10.61 -23.88 12.03
C ALA A 470 -10.64 -25.40 11.86
N LYS A 471 -11.78 -26.05 12.15
CA LYS A 471 -11.93 -27.50 11.99
C LYS A 471 -12.02 -27.95 10.53
N PRO A 472 -12.99 -27.43 9.70
CA PRO A 472 -13.09 -27.80 8.30
C PRO A 472 -12.02 -27.15 7.42
N MET A 473 -11.48 -25.98 7.79
CA MET A 473 -10.56 -25.19 6.97
C MET A 473 -9.27 -24.83 7.74
N PRO A 474 -8.43 -25.79 8.15
CA PRO A 474 -7.27 -25.53 9.02
C PRO A 474 -6.17 -24.71 8.33
N VAL A 475 -5.90 -24.89 7.04
CA VAL A 475 -4.88 -24.13 6.31
C VAL A 475 -5.34 -22.67 6.16
N TYR A 476 -6.60 -22.47 5.80
CA TYR A 476 -7.20 -21.15 5.73
C TYR A 476 -7.13 -20.42 7.08
N ALA A 477 -7.49 -21.11 8.17
CA ALA A 477 -7.45 -20.56 9.52
C ALA A 477 -6.03 -20.16 9.94
N THR A 478 -5.03 -20.95 9.60
CA THR A 478 -3.62 -20.66 9.88
C THR A 478 -3.16 -19.39 9.15
N LEU A 479 -3.44 -19.29 7.85
CA LEU A 479 -3.05 -18.13 7.05
C LEU A 479 -3.76 -16.86 7.54
N PHE A 480 -5.05 -16.98 7.92
CA PHE A 480 -5.80 -15.87 8.48
C PHE A 480 -5.24 -15.44 9.84
N MET A 481 -4.85 -16.39 10.69
CA MET A 481 -4.22 -16.09 11.98
C MET A 481 -2.89 -15.35 11.80
N ILE A 482 -2.04 -15.74 10.84
CA ILE A 482 -0.79 -15.04 10.53
C ILE A 482 -1.06 -13.60 10.11
N ALA A 483 -2.00 -13.39 9.18
CA ALA A 483 -2.38 -12.04 8.76
C ALA A 483 -2.99 -11.21 9.91
N THR A 484 -3.74 -11.86 10.82
CA THR A 484 -4.30 -11.23 12.02
C THR A 484 -3.21 -10.74 12.97
N VAL A 485 -2.25 -11.60 13.34
CA VAL A 485 -1.18 -11.19 14.27
C VAL A 485 -0.26 -10.14 13.66
N ALA A 486 -0.10 -10.14 12.35
CA ALA A 486 0.59 -9.08 11.62
C ALA A 486 -0.18 -7.75 11.67
N SER A 487 -1.52 -7.78 11.54
CA SER A 487 -2.38 -6.61 11.67
C SER A 487 -2.42 -6.03 13.08
N ILE A 488 -2.28 -6.86 14.11
CA ILE A 488 -2.20 -6.43 15.52
C ILE A 488 -0.84 -5.77 15.83
N GLY A 489 0.19 -6.02 15.00
CA GLY A 489 1.54 -5.54 15.27
C GLY A 489 2.31 -6.44 16.24
N LEU A 490 2.22 -7.78 16.08
CA LEU A 490 3.03 -8.70 16.88
C LEU A 490 4.51 -8.59 16.49
N PRO A 491 5.46 -8.47 17.47
CA PRO A 491 6.89 -8.50 17.19
C PRO A 491 7.30 -9.71 16.32
N GLY A 492 8.14 -9.46 15.32
CA GLY A 492 8.52 -10.46 14.29
C GLY A 492 7.62 -10.45 13.05
N THR A 493 6.57 -9.63 13.04
CA THR A 493 5.75 -9.37 11.86
C THR A 493 5.92 -7.93 11.38
N ASN A 494 5.53 -7.66 10.15
CA ASN A 494 5.73 -6.37 9.50
C ASN A 494 5.02 -5.21 10.22
N GLY A 495 3.78 -5.41 10.72
CA GLY A 495 2.97 -4.35 11.35
C GLY A 495 3.67 -3.71 12.55
N PHE A 496 4.35 -4.52 13.38
CA PHE A 496 5.04 -4.04 14.57
C PHE A 496 6.09 -2.96 14.26
N VAL A 497 6.94 -3.20 13.26
CA VAL A 497 8.08 -2.32 12.98
C VAL A 497 7.61 -0.90 12.62
N GLY A 498 6.66 -0.80 11.69
CA GLY A 498 6.16 0.49 11.24
C GLY A 498 5.44 1.27 12.34
N GLU A 499 4.51 0.63 13.05
CA GLU A 499 3.72 1.28 14.10
C GLU A 499 4.59 1.68 15.31
N PHE A 500 5.53 0.82 15.72
CA PHE A 500 6.45 1.12 16.79
C PHE A 500 7.34 2.33 16.46
N MET A 501 7.87 2.43 15.25
CA MET A 501 8.66 3.58 14.80
C MET A 501 7.82 4.86 14.75
N VAL A 502 6.55 4.77 14.34
CA VAL A 502 5.64 5.93 14.35
C VAL A 502 5.38 6.39 15.78
N ILE A 503 5.04 5.49 16.70
CA ILE A 503 4.74 5.82 18.11
C ILE A 503 5.96 6.46 18.76
N THR A 504 7.13 5.85 18.64
CA THR A 504 8.38 6.38 19.24
C THR A 504 8.80 7.70 18.63
N GLY A 505 8.69 7.84 17.30
CA GLY A 505 8.96 9.09 16.61
C GLY A 505 7.98 10.20 16.97
N THR A 506 6.70 9.87 17.21
CA THR A 506 5.69 10.82 17.69
C THR A 506 6.02 11.33 19.09
N PHE A 507 6.43 10.43 19.99
CA PHE A 507 6.76 10.77 21.38
C PHE A 507 7.88 11.80 21.49
N VAL A 508 8.88 11.75 20.60
CA VAL A 508 10.03 12.68 20.60
C VAL A 508 9.85 13.88 19.65
N SER A 509 8.69 14.00 19.00
CA SER A 509 8.46 15.07 18.01
C SER A 509 8.36 16.44 18.67
N THR A 510 9.15 17.39 18.18
CA THR A 510 9.05 18.81 18.54
C THR A 510 7.99 19.55 17.72
N HIS A 511 7.65 19.06 16.51
CA HIS A 511 6.64 19.64 15.65
C HIS A 511 5.21 19.53 16.21
N LEU A 512 4.96 18.55 17.08
CA LEU A 512 3.66 18.33 17.74
C LEU A 512 3.53 19.11 19.06
N GLY A 513 4.58 19.83 19.47
CA GLY A 513 4.61 20.62 20.70
C GLY A 513 4.28 19.77 21.95
N HIS A 514 3.49 20.34 22.86
CA HIS A 514 3.12 19.67 24.10
C HIS A 514 2.16 18.48 23.94
N PHE A 515 1.63 18.24 22.75
CA PHE A 515 0.67 17.16 22.49
C PHE A 515 1.33 15.84 22.06
N ASN A 516 2.64 15.83 21.78
CA ASN A 516 3.38 14.66 21.31
C ASN A 516 3.18 13.42 22.20
N GLY A 517 3.34 13.56 23.53
CA GLY A 517 3.17 12.47 24.48
C GLY A 517 1.73 11.92 24.52
N VAL A 518 0.72 12.80 24.53
CA VAL A 518 -0.69 12.40 24.53
C VAL A 518 -1.06 11.67 23.24
N GLN A 519 -0.56 12.13 22.11
CA GLN A 519 -0.80 11.51 20.80
C GLN A 519 -0.10 10.13 20.71
N ALA A 520 1.12 9.99 21.21
CA ALA A 520 1.82 8.72 21.29
C ALA A 520 1.10 7.70 22.20
N VAL A 521 0.60 8.14 23.36
CA VAL A 521 -0.23 7.31 24.25
C VAL A 521 -1.52 6.90 23.56
N GLY A 522 -2.22 7.82 22.88
CA GLY A 522 -3.43 7.51 22.11
C GLY A 522 -3.16 6.49 21.01
N ALA A 523 -2.05 6.61 20.29
CA ALA A 523 -1.63 5.62 19.31
C ALA A 523 -1.34 4.25 19.96
N THR A 524 -0.68 4.22 21.12
CA THR A 524 -0.43 2.96 21.86
C THR A 524 -1.74 2.28 22.28
N ILE A 525 -2.73 3.04 22.73
CA ILE A 525 -4.08 2.50 23.01
C ILE A 525 -4.70 1.90 21.74
N GLY A 526 -4.44 2.51 20.57
CA GLY A 526 -4.88 1.99 19.28
C GLY A 526 -4.36 0.59 18.96
N VAL A 527 -3.11 0.25 19.33
CA VAL A 527 -2.57 -1.12 19.19
C VAL A 527 -3.38 -2.11 20.01
N ILE A 528 -3.74 -1.75 21.26
CA ILE A 528 -4.58 -2.59 22.13
C ILE A 528 -5.96 -2.81 21.49
N LEU A 529 -6.59 -1.74 20.98
CA LEU A 529 -7.87 -1.85 20.30
C LEU A 529 -7.77 -2.69 19.03
N GLY A 530 -6.65 -2.61 18.30
CA GLY A 530 -6.31 -3.48 17.17
C GLY A 530 -6.39 -4.95 17.52
N ALA A 531 -5.75 -5.32 18.65
CA ALA A 531 -5.84 -6.68 19.19
C ALA A 531 -7.28 -7.06 19.57
N VAL A 532 -8.02 -6.17 20.21
CA VAL A 532 -9.40 -6.43 20.65
C VAL A 532 -10.30 -6.76 19.46
N TYR A 533 -10.35 -5.93 18.40
CA TYR A 533 -11.28 -6.20 17.30
C TYR A 533 -10.85 -7.39 16.44
N MET A 534 -9.56 -7.57 16.18
CA MET A 534 -9.08 -8.68 15.36
C MET A 534 -9.23 -10.03 16.07
N LEU A 535 -8.83 -10.12 17.35
CA LEU A 535 -8.96 -11.36 18.11
C LEU A 535 -10.44 -11.71 18.38
N SER A 536 -11.30 -10.71 18.62
CA SER A 536 -12.75 -10.93 18.72
C SER A 536 -13.34 -11.51 17.43
N CYS A 537 -12.88 -11.01 16.28
CA CYS A 537 -13.26 -11.54 14.98
C CYS A 537 -12.80 -13.00 14.81
N VAL A 538 -11.53 -13.27 15.09
CA VAL A 538 -10.95 -14.61 15.01
C VAL A 538 -11.67 -15.58 15.95
N GLN A 539 -11.95 -15.18 17.17
CA GLN A 539 -12.69 -16.00 18.15
C GLN A 539 -14.07 -16.39 17.61
N LYS A 540 -14.82 -15.43 17.07
CA LYS A 540 -16.19 -15.68 16.57
C LYS A 540 -16.19 -16.55 15.31
N VAL A 541 -15.24 -16.36 14.41
CA VAL A 541 -15.23 -17.01 13.09
C VAL A 541 -14.56 -18.38 13.11
N PHE A 542 -13.42 -18.51 13.76
CA PHE A 542 -12.56 -19.69 13.64
C PHE A 542 -12.69 -20.67 14.80
N PHE A 543 -13.00 -20.17 16.00
CA PHE A 543 -13.05 -20.98 17.21
C PHE A 543 -14.48 -21.28 17.67
N GLY A 544 -14.59 -22.15 18.66
CA GLY A 544 -15.87 -22.58 19.22
C GLY A 544 -16.57 -23.70 18.42
N PRO A 545 -17.85 -23.96 18.70
CA PRO A 545 -18.63 -24.97 17.97
C PRO A 545 -19.00 -24.47 16.57
N ILE A 546 -19.18 -25.41 15.65
CA ILE A 546 -19.74 -25.10 14.34
C ILE A 546 -21.24 -24.88 14.50
N THR A 547 -21.69 -23.63 14.43
CA THR A 547 -23.08 -23.24 14.69
C THR A 547 -24.01 -23.52 13.49
N LYS A 548 -23.49 -23.48 12.27
CA LYS A 548 -24.24 -23.64 11.03
C LYS A 548 -23.84 -24.94 10.32
N PRO A 549 -24.79 -25.80 9.93
CA PRO A 549 -24.52 -27.06 9.24
C PRO A 549 -23.70 -26.90 7.95
N GLU A 550 -23.93 -25.81 7.21
CA GLU A 550 -23.25 -25.49 5.96
C GLU A 550 -21.75 -25.32 6.13
N ASN A 551 -21.30 -24.91 7.32
CA ASN A 551 -19.88 -24.71 7.62
C ASN A 551 -19.14 -26.03 7.84
N LYS A 552 -19.85 -27.16 8.13
CA LYS A 552 -19.21 -28.46 8.37
C LYS A 552 -18.50 -29.06 7.16
N ARG A 553 -19.00 -28.74 5.95
CA ARG A 553 -18.55 -29.32 4.67
C ARG A 553 -17.74 -28.36 3.81
N LEU A 554 -17.32 -27.22 4.36
CA LEU A 554 -16.54 -26.26 3.60
C LEU A 554 -15.18 -26.85 3.20
N ALA A 555 -14.87 -26.74 1.91
CA ALA A 555 -13.57 -27.10 1.38
C ALA A 555 -12.53 -26.08 1.83
N ASP A 556 -11.36 -26.54 2.28
CA ASP A 556 -10.24 -25.68 2.64
C ASP A 556 -9.71 -24.92 1.42
N ILE A 557 -8.76 -24.02 1.65
CA ILE A 557 -8.15 -23.18 0.62
C ILE A 557 -7.60 -24.02 -0.53
N ASN A 558 -7.94 -23.68 -1.76
CA ASN A 558 -7.48 -24.39 -2.95
C ASN A 558 -6.12 -23.87 -3.44
N GLY A 559 -5.50 -24.59 -4.40
CA GLY A 559 -4.15 -24.26 -4.89
C GLY A 559 -4.04 -22.88 -5.52
N ARG A 560 -5.08 -22.40 -6.22
CA ARG A 560 -5.08 -21.06 -6.82
C ARG A 560 -5.10 -19.98 -5.75
N GLU A 561 -5.97 -20.12 -4.78
CA GLU A 561 -6.09 -19.21 -3.65
C GLU A 561 -4.81 -19.18 -2.82
N LEU A 562 -4.21 -20.34 -2.61
CA LEU A 562 -2.95 -20.48 -1.88
C LEU A 562 -1.80 -19.76 -2.60
N VAL A 563 -1.68 -19.91 -3.93
CA VAL A 563 -0.70 -19.19 -4.76
C VAL A 563 -0.88 -17.66 -4.67
N ALA A 564 -2.10 -17.18 -4.54
CA ALA A 564 -2.37 -15.74 -4.39
C ALA A 564 -2.02 -15.22 -2.98
N VAL A 565 -2.28 -15.99 -1.92
CA VAL A 565 -2.12 -15.51 -0.54
C VAL A 565 -0.68 -15.66 -0.04
N VAL A 566 -0.01 -16.79 -0.36
CA VAL A 566 1.32 -17.11 0.17
C VAL A 566 2.40 -16.05 -0.05
N PRO A 567 2.50 -15.36 -1.20
CA PRO A 567 3.48 -14.29 -1.38
C PRO A 567 3.34 -13.18 -0.35
N LEU A 568 2.12 -12.76 -0.04
CA LEU A 568 1.86 -11.72 0.95
C LEU A 568 2.17 -12.20 2.37
N ILE A 569 1.83 -13.45 2.70
CA ILE A 569 2.19 -14.07 3.99
C ILE A 569 3.71 -14.15 4.18
N LEU A 570 4.45 -14.51 3.13
CA LEU A 570 5.91 -14.52 3.18
C LEU A 570 6.48 -13.12 3.41
N MET A 571 5.94 -12.12 2.71
CA MET A 571 6.36 -10.73 2.87
C MET A 571 6.11 -10.17 4.28
N ILE A 572 5.07 -10.63 5.00
CA ILE A 572 4.85 -10.29 6.41
C ILE A 572 6.09 -10.61 7.24
N PHE A 573 6.65 -11.80 7.07
CA PHE A 573 7.84 -12.22 7.82
C PHE A 573 9.13 -11.57 7.29
N VAL A 574 9.25 -11.41 5.98
CA VAL A 574 10.43 -10.76 5.38
C VAL A 574 10.59 -9.34 5.93
N VAL A 575 9.51 -8.56 5.94
CA VAL A 575 9.57 -7.18 6.46
C VAL A 575 9.72 -7.18 7.99
N GLY A 576 9.04 -8.10 8.69
CA GLY A 576 9.09 -8.16 10.15
C GLY A 576 10.43 -8.60 10.73
N LEU A 577 11.12 -9.51 10.06
CA LEU A 577 12.41 -10.06 10.51
C LEU A 577 13.61 -9.32 9.94
N PHE A 578 13.48 -8.74 8.75
CA PHE A 578 14.57 -8.06 8.04
C PHE A 578 14.17 -6.62 7.63
N PRO A 579 13.69 -5.77 8.56
CA PRO A 579 13.20 -4.43 8.22
C PRO A 579 14.28 -3.53 7.60
N ASN A 580 15.56 -3.76 7.93
CA ASN A 580 16.67 -2.97 7.40
C ASN A 580 16.81 -3.04 5.88
N ILE A 581 16.36 -4.10 5.23
CA ILE A 581 16.33 -4.20 3.76
C ILE A 581 15.48 -3.05 3.18
N PHE A 582 14.37 -2.74 3.85
CA PHE A 582 13.43 -1.69 3.45
C PHE A 582 13.90 -0.32 3.95
N LEU A 583 14.24 -0.23 5.23
CA LEU A 583 14.63 1.02 5.88
C LEU A 583 15.89 1.64 5.29
N SER A 584 16.90 0.83 4.90
CA SER A 584 18.11 1.33 4.26
C SER A 584 17.84 2.10 2.96
N GLN A 585 16.84 1.68 2.20
CA GLN A 585 16.43 2.35 0.97
C GLN A 585 15.51 3.58 1.25
N ILE A 586 14.67 3.53 2.30
CA ILE A 586 13.75 4.59 2.69
C ILE A 586 14.51 5.80 3.29
N LYS A 587 15.50 5.52 4.12
CA LYS A 587 16.21 6.50 4.96
C LYS A 587 16.76 7.70 4.18
N GLY A 588 17.34 7.47 3.01
CA GLY A 588 17.90 8.56 2.19
C GLY A 588 16.84 9.59 1.80
N ALA A 589 15.73 9.13 1.24
CA ALA A 589 14.65 9.99 0.78
C ALA A 589 13.91 10.68 1.95
N THR A 590 13.62 9.97 3.04
CA THR A 590 12.95 10.56 4.21
C THR A 590 13.83 11.57 4.93
N SER A 591 15.14 11.34 5.00
CA SER A 591 16.09 12.32 5.56
C SER A 591 16.14 13.58 4.70
N ARG A 592 16.16 13.46 3.36
CA ARG A 592 16.06 14.61 2.47
C ARG A 592 14.82 15.40 2.72
N ILE A 593 13.63 14.77 2.67
CA ILE A 593 12.34 15.43 2.87
C ILE A 593 12.29 16.14 4.23
N ARG A 594 12.76 15.50 5.29
CA ARG A 594 12.82 16.10 6.61
C ARG A 594 13.73 17.32 6.65
N ASP A 595 14.94 17.21 6.11
CA ASP A 595 15.92 18.29 6.14
C ASP A 595 15.46 19.48 5.29
N GLU A 596 14.87 19.25 4.13
CA GLU A 596 14.24 20.27 3.31
C GLU A 596 13.09 20.98 4.05
N TYR A 597 12.21 20.19 4.69
CA TYR A 597 11.12 20.70 5.50
C TYR A 597 11.64 21.57 6.65
N SER A 598 12.61 21.10 7.43
CA SER A 598 13.19 21.83 8.55
C SER A 598 13.94 23.08 8.10
N ASN A 599 14.78 22.97 7.04
CA ASN A 599 15.52 24.10 6.50
C ASN A 599 14.58 25.22 6.03
N ARG A 600 13.45 24.91 5.44
CA ARG A 600 12.49 25.92 5.00
C ARG A 600 11.80 26.62 6.18
N LEU A 601 11.52 25.90 7.25
CA LEU A 601 11.01 26.51 8.49
C LEU A 601 12.04 27.41 9.17
N GLU A 602 13.32 27.06 9.09
CA GLU A 602 14.42 27.90 9.62
C GLU A 602 14.68 29.15 8.78
N LEU A 603 14.51 29.07 7.45
CA LEU A 603 14.64 30.22 6.55
C LEU A 603 13.54 31.26 6.73
N HIS A 604 12.36 30.85 7.16
CA HIS A 604 11.21 31.68 7.39
C HIS A 604 10.57 31.36 8.74
N PRO A 605 11.30 31.64 9.86
CA PRO A 605 10.75 31.40 11.19
C PRO A 605 9.53 32.29 11.41
N PRO A 606 8.54 31.83 12.18
CA PRO A 606 7.45 32.68 12.59
C PRO A 606 8.00 33.89 13.35
N ASP A 607 7.32 35.01 13.25
CA ASP A 607 7.63 36.19 14.05
C ASP A 607 7.40 35.94 15.56
N PRO A 608 7.79 36.85 16.46
CA PRO A 608 7.59 36.65 17.90
C PRO A 608 6.12 36.47 18.31
N ALA A 609 5.17 36.84 17.44
CA ALA A 609 3.74 36.61 17.63
C ALA A 609 3.26 35.26 17.02
N GLY A 610 4.16 34.48 16.44
CA GLY A 610 3.87 33.17 15.84
C GLY A 610 3.38 33.24 14.39
N HIS A 611 3.54 34.37 13.70
CA HIS A 611 3.11 34.51 12.32
C HIS A 611 4.25 34.21 11.36
N TYR A 612 3.97 33.39 10.34
CA TYR A 612 4.87 33.11 9.23
C TYR A 612 4.85 34.22 8.17
N TYR A 613 5.72 34.12 7.17
CA TYR A 613 5.89 35.09 6.10
C TYR A 613 4.55 35.50 5.43
N ASP A 614 4.29 36.78 5.34
CA ASP A 614 3.07 37.35 4.71
C ASP A 614 3.39 38.50 3.72
N GLY A 615 4.60 38.46 3.17
CA GLY A 615 5.05 39.41 2.11
C GLY A 615 4.65 38.94 0.70
N PRO A 616 5.13 39.65 -0.36
CA PRO A 616 4.85 39.27 -1.75
C PRO A 616 5.43 37.91 -2.12
N ILE A 617 4.82 37.23 -3.10
CA ILE A 617 5.36 35.96 -3.63
C ILE A 617 6.75 36.21 -4.21
N LYS A 618 7.73 35.37 -3.86
CA LYS A 618 9.11 35.51 -4.32
C LYS A 618 9.72 34.13 -4.62
N LEU A 619 10.86 34.13 -5.30
CA LEU A 619 11.57 32.91 -5.68
C LEU A 619 12.87 32.80 -4.87
N LEU A 620 13.16 31.61 -4.33
CA LEU A 620 14.47 31.31 -3.76
C LEU A 620 15.52 31.24 -4.86
N SER A 621 16.68 31.87 -4.63
CA SER A 621 17.77 31.94 -5.62
C SER A 621 18.44 30.60 -5.92
N ARG A 622 18.24 29.58 -5.08
CA ARG A 622 18.86 28.25 -5.22
C ARG A 622 17.80 27.15 -5.11
N ARG A 623 17.92 26.13 -5.96
CA ARG A 623 17.10 24.90 -5.78
C ARG A 623 17.47 24.25 -4.44
N PRO A 624 16.49 23.84 -3.63
CA PRO A 624 16.76 23.14 -2.36
C PRO A 624 17.65 21.89 -2.52
N ASP A 625 17.54 21.19 -3.65
CA ASP A 625 18.17 19.91 -3.94
C ASP A 625 19.33 19.95 -4.92
N ALA A 626 19.76 21.11 -5.40
CA ALA A 626 20.90 21.14 -6.29
C ALA A 626 22.13 20.60 -5.55
N PRO A 627 22.69 19.44 -5.96
CA PRO A 627 23.94 18.99 -5.37
C PRO A 627 24.92 20.14 -5.51
N ALA A 628 25.69 20.41 -4.45
CA ALA A 628 26.77 21.39 -4.53
C ALA A 628 27.71 20.90 -5.64
N LEU A 629 27.58 21.45 -6.84
CA LEU A 629 28.58 21.23 -7.91
C LEU A 629 29.89 21.76 -7.37
N ALA A 630 30.72 20.86 -6.89
CA ALA A 630 32.08 21.16 -6.47
C ALA A 630 32.78 21.80 -7.69
N GLY A 631 32.99 23.13 -7.65
CA GLY A 631 33.80 23.82 -8.63
C GLY A 631 33.16 24.97 -9.41
N VAL A 632 31.90 25.33 -9.22
CA VAL A 632 31.32 26.54 -9.84
C VAL A 632 31.26 27.67 -8.81
N ALA A 633 32.04 28.72 -9.03
CA ALA A 633 32.04 29.93 -8.22
C ALA A 633 30.62 30.53 -8.16
N ALA A 634 30.20 30.95 -6.98
CA ALA A 634 28.91 31.56 -6.73
C ALA A 634 28.69 32.75 -7.65
N ALA A 635 27.69 32.67 -8.54
CA ALA A 635 27.22 33.82 -9.27
C ALA A 635 26.58 34.81 -8.28
N PRO A 636 26.70 36.12 -8.48
CA PRO A 636 26.24 37.13 -7.56
C PRO A 636 24.70 37.10 -7.48
N VAL A 637 24.20 37.31 -6.27
CA VAL A 637 22.79 37.46 -5.95
C VAL A 637 22.23 38.67 -6.74
N VAL A 638 21.39 38.40 -7.72
CA VAL A 638 20.60 39.48 -8.38
C VAL A 638 19.37 39.70 -7.54
N ASN A 639 19.40 40.75 -6.72
CA ASN A 639 18.19 41.30 -6.13
C ASN A 639 17.35 41.95 -7.25
N VAL A 640 16.30 41.27 -7.68
CA VAL A 640 15.29 41.88 -8.51
C VAL A 640 14.29 42.53 -7.57
N GLU A 641 14.49 43.80 -7.26
CA GLU A 641 13.44 44.64 -6.67
C GLU A 641 12.39 44.86 -7.76
N ALA A 642 11.18 44.36 -7.50
CA ALA A 642 10.02 44.64 -8.34
C ALA A 642 9.60 46.12 -8.16
N HIS A 643 9.58 46.86 -9.26
CA HIS A 643 8.93 48.13 -9.38
C HIS A 643 7.40 47.98 -9.52
#